data_558e5fc8e69094b27c6da517ba6b9a9c
#
_entry.id   558e5fc8e69094b27c6da517ba6b9a9c
#
_cell.length_a   1.000
_cell.length_b   1.000
_cell.length_c   1.000
_cell.angle_alpha   90.00
_cell.angle_beta   90.00
_cell.angle_gamma   90.00
#
_symmetry.space_group_name_H-M   'P 1'
#
loop_
_entity.id
_entity.type
_entity.pdbx_description
1 polymer ?
#
loop_
_entity_poly.entity_id
_entity_poly.type
_entity_poly.pdbx_seq_one_letter_code
_entity_poly.pdbx_strand_id
1 'polypeptide(L)'
;MDNEISESDIGMQEAGVGSNLASSGEKKKLKLGRMPALDGVRGFMVIAVTFYHGGFPGTGGYYLSLDGFFVLSGYLITTLLLMDVRSLGTVDFARFWSRRARRLLPALIVLVATILVVNLIFGSPDSHVTIRGDALAALFYASNWYYIVVHSGYFGAAAGVSPLQHTWSLAIEEQFYLVWPLVVFAVLWFRRSLWPLLCVCVGGYIASAITMSMVFNHGLGVNHAYFGTDSRAQALLAGCGLAVILAKWKVASSKKGKVALNVLATFSTVTLITLWSLASGPAPWAFHGAFSATDLCVATVIAATVIVPQGIFARVLSIWPLRMAGEISYGWYLWQFPIDQWLNASNTGFSGIPLFLIRSAAGLLMASLSYRFVEQPVRRGIVIRKWRAYVVTPVSILAVALVAVLVGDIPINTAYAGPSTYTPVISAAQKANPIRMLLVGDSLAFSLGYGVGNVAPTYGYKVYDDALIGCGVIYQGIIDDRGAIGPQASGSSTCIDWQQEYKQDIYLDSPDVSVLLVGRWECLDRNFGNGWEHIGQSDFDKRLVIALNQAIAVLHTNNTPVILLTAPYYDQGVQPNGLPWPEDTPSRVVAFNSILRQVVQSSHGVAHLVDFGKYISPNNQFAQEMNGIQIRTSDGVHMTIPGGEMVAPWLFSQINPIAEPYYLKRGGAPLTTIPGSNSTVPTIAINPTTTAK
;
A
#
# COMPACT_ATOMS: atom_id res chain seq x y z
N MET A 1 45.61 23.51 19.75
CA MET A 1 45.92 23.41 18.30
C MET A 1 44.60 23.63 17.60
N ASP A 2 44.32 24.89 17.36
CA ASP A 2 43.06 25.37 16.80
C ASP A 2 43.14 25.23 15.27
N ASN A 3 42.45 24.25 14.72
CA ASN A 3 42.18 24.20 13.29
C ASN A 3 40.88 25.00 13.04
N GLU A 4 41.03 26.32 12.92
CA GLU A 4 40.03 27.17 12.29
C GLU A 4 39.81 26.69 10.85
N ILE A 5 38.56 26.39 10.49
CA ILE A 5 38.17 26.04 9.14
C ILE A 5 38.26 27.33 8.31
N SER A 6 39.34 27.49 7.55
CA SER A 6 39.58 28.64 6.67
C SER A 6 38.54 28.67 5.54
N GLU A 7 38.09 29.87 5.15
CA GLU A 7 37.15 30.11 4.04
C GLU A 7 37.64 29.56 2.67
N SER A 8 38.94 29.24 2.56
CA SER A 8 39.57 28.72 1.37
C SER A 8 39.34 27.24 1.09
N ASP A 9 38.70 26.48 2.01
CA ASP A 9 38.61 25.02 1.94
C ASP A 9 37.38 24.48 1.23
N ILE A 10 36.53 25.32 0.64
CA ILE A 10 35.34 24.89 -0.08
C ILE A 10 35.50 25.21 -1.56
N GLY A 11 35.66 24.19 -2.37
CA GLY A 11 35.67 24.27 -3.83
C GLY A 11 34.32 24.61 -4.45
N MET A 12 33.60 25.61 -3.92
CA MET A 12 32.50 26.26 -4.63
C MET A 12 33.09 27.48 -5.34
N GLN A 13 33.33 27.36 -6.63
CA GLN A 13 33.68 28.50 -7.48
C GLN A 13 32.57 29.54 -7.40
N GLU A 14 32.97 30.76 -7.12
CA GLU A 14 32.12 31.95 -7.20
C GLU A 14 31.54 32.10 -8.62
N ALA A 15 30.31 31.64 -8.81
CA ALA A 15 29.54 32.05 -9.96
C ALA A 15 28.71 33.28 -9.53
N GLY A 16 29.29 34.47 -9.76
CA GLY A 16 28.55 35.73 -9.81
C GLY A 16 28.14 36.35 -8.47
N VAL A 17 29.10 36.77 -7.65
CA VAL A 17 28.84 37.73 -6.55
C VAL A 17 29.31 39.11 -6.97
N GLY A 18 28.38 39.96 -7.38
CA GLY A 18 28.64 41.39 -7.56
C GLY A 18 29.03 42.02 -6.20
N SER A 19 30.22 42.61 -6.17
CA SER A 19 30.75 43.35 -5.03
C SER A 19 29.94 44.62 -4.80
N ASN A 20 29.19 44.71 -3.72
CA ASN A 20 28.78 45.97 -3.09
C ASN A 20 29.17 45.88 -1.60
N LEU A 21 30.27 46.48 -1.27
CA LEU A 21 30.75 46.79 0.08
C LEU A 21 29.79 47.80 0.71
N ALA A 22 28.97 47.38 1.69
CA ALA A 22 28.34 48.25 2.64
C ALA A 22 28.57 47.70 4.06
N SER A 23 29.22 48.51 4.85
CA SER A 23 29.54 48.33 6.25
C SER A 23 28.31 48.25 7.14
N SER A 24 28.00 47.08 7.65
CA SER A 24 27.30 46.89 8.90
C SER A 24 27.52 45.44 9.39
N GLY A 25 27.79 45.27 10.69
CA GLY A 25 28.24 44.01 11.32
C GLY A 25 27.17 42.89 11.37
N GLU A 26 26.28 42.77 10.39
CA GLU A 26 25.43 41.64 10.17
C GLU A 26 26.16 40.53 9.42
N LYS A 27 26.33 39.39 10.06
CA LYS A 27 26.89 38.17 9.41
C LYS A 27 26.06 37.87 8.15
N LYS A 28 26.67 38.06 6.99
CA LYS A 28 26.00 37.86 5.67
C LYS A 28 25.58 36.40 5.54
N LYS A 29 24.28 36.15 5.48
CA LYS A 29 23.72 34.80 5.43
C LYS A 29 24.00 34.17 4.06
N LEU A 30 24.68 33.03 4.03
CA LEU A 30 24.94 32.26 2.83
C LEU A 30 23.63 31.78 2.22
N LYS A 31 23.47 31.90 0.91
CA LYS A 31 22.29 31.38 0.18
C LYS A 31 22.76 30.36 -0.84
N LEU A 32 22.11 29.19 -0.85
CA LEU A 32 22.33 28.20 -1.91
C LEU A 32 21.84 28.80 -3.24
N GLY A 33 22.70 28.86 -4.24
CA GLY A 33 22.35 29.28 -5.59
C GLY A 33 21.31 28.30 -6.20
N ARG A 34 20.55 28.78 -7.17
CA ARG A 34 19.62 27.91 -7.91
C ARG A 34 20.45 26.93 -8.76
N MET A 35 20.20 25.62 -8.59
CA MET A 35 20.82 24.54 -9.34
C MET A 35 19.80 23.90 -10.27
N PRO A 36 19.64 24.35 -11.52
CA PRO A 36 18.60 23.85 -12.44
C PRO A 36 18.64 22.34 -12.69
N ALA A 37 19.84 21.78 -12.64
CA ALA A 37 20.02 20.35 -12.84
C ALA A 37 19.45 19.49 -11.69
N LEU A 38 19.40 20.00 -10.44
CA LEU A 38 18.74 19.30 -9.34
C LEU A 38 17.20 19.35 -9.46
N ASP A 39 16.66 20.43 -10.03
CA ASP A 39 15.25 20.44 -10.42
C ASP A 39 15.00 19.39 -11.51
N GLY A 40 15.94 19.22 -12.47
CA GLY A 40 15.87 18.17 -13.47
C GLY A 40 15.94 16.74 -12.91
N VAL A 41 16.73 16.51 -11.86
CA VAL A 41 16.71 15.20 -11.15
C VAL A 41 15.31 14.91 -10.62
N ARG A 42 14.66 15.88 -9.95
CA ARG A 42 13.28 15.72 -9.49
C ARG A 42 12.31 15.45 -10.63
N GLY A 43 12.48 16.18 -11.77
CA GLY A 43 11.67 15.99 -12.95
C GLY A 43 11.79 14.59 -13.53
N PHE A 44 12.99 14.05 -13.60
CA PHE A 44 13.23 12.68 -14.06
C PHE A 44 12.55 11.66 -13.12
N MET A 45 12.71 11.84 -11.81
CA MET A 45 12.12 10.93 -10.82
C MET A 45 10.59 10.95 -10.82
N VAL A 46 9.94 12.13 -10.91
CA VAL A 46 8.47 12.18 -10.95
C VAL A 46 7.92 11.55 -12.23
N ILE A 47 8.60 11.72 -13.37
CA ILE A 47 8.23 11.05 -14.61
C ILE A 47 8.34 9.53 -14.43
N ALA A 48 9.42 9.01 -13.87
CA ALA A 48 9.60 7.57 -13.62
C ALA A 48 8.49 7.01 -12.71
N VAL A 49 8.16 7.71 -11.62
CA VAL A 49 7.06 7.33 -10.72
C VAL A 49 5.70 7.36 -11.45
N THR A 50 5.47 8.35 -12.31
CA THR A 50 4.24 8.43 -13.13
C THR A 50 4.11 7.26 -14.09
N PHE A 51 5.20 6.83 -14.71
CA PHE A 51 5.22 5.66 -15.58
C PHE A 51 4.89 4.38 -14.83
N TYR A 52 5.41 4.24 -13.62
CA TYR A 52 5.12 3.10 -12.73
C TYR A 52 3.64 3.05 -12.33
N HIS A 53 3.12 4.12 -11.70
CA HIS A 53 1.74 4.15 -11.21
C HIS A 53 0.70 4.13 -12.33
N GLY A 54 1.02 4.77 -13.46
CA GLY A 54 0.15 4.78 -14.64
C GLY A 54 0.14 3.46 -15.42
N GLY A 55 0.95 2.47 -15.04
CA GLY A 55 0.99 1.15 -15.67
C GLY A 55 1.56 1.14 -17.08
N PHE A 56 2.56 1.99 -17.35
CA PHE A 56 3.22 1.97 -18.66
C PHE A 56 3.99 0.65 -18.86
N PRO A 57 3.88 -0.01 -20.03
CA PRO A 57 4.54 -1.29 -20.26
C PRO A 57 6.06 -1.26 -19.99
N GLY A 58 6.59 -2.26 -19.30
CA GLY A 58 8.02 -2.40 -19.02
C GLY A 58 8.56 -1.52 -17.89
N THR A 59 7.70 -0.90 -17.08
CA THR A 59 8.13 -0.02 -15.97
C THR A 59 7.88 -0.60 -14.57
N GLY A 60 7.69 -1.91 -14.47
CA GLY A 60 7.36 -2.59 -13.21
C GLY A 60 8.37 -2.38 -12.08
N GLY A 61 9.65 -2.12 -12.37
CA GLY A 61 10.67 -1.83 -11.37
C GLY A 61 10.90 -0.35 -11.08
N TYR A 62 10.14 0.55 -11.68
CA TYR A 62 10.32 1.99 -11.49
C TYR A 62 9.88 2.49 -10.11
N TYR A 63 9.28 1.62 -9.26
CA TYR A 63 9.06 1.90 -7.84
C TYR A 63 10.39 2.23 -7.09
N LEU A 64 11.53 1.72 -7.58
CA LEU A 64 12.85 2.06 -7.05
C LEU A 64 13.23 3.53 -7.30
N SER A 65 12.60 4.21 -8.26
CA SER A 65 12.90 5.61 -8.58
C SER A 65 12.55 6.58 -7.46
N LEU A 66 11.66 6.18 -6.56
CA LEU A 66 11.25 7.00 -5.42
C LEU A 66 12.43 7.35 -4.49
N ASP A 67 13.42 6.44 -4.38
CA ASP A 67 14.63 6.69 -3.59
C ASP A 67 15.44 7.87 -4.10
N GLY A 68 15.33 8.19 -5.39
CA GLY A 68 15.95 9.40 -5.93
C GLY A 68 15.47 10.69 -5.26
N PHE A 69 14.19 10.75 -4.85
CA PHE A 69 13.70 11.89 -4.06
C PHE A 69 14.29 11.89 -2.66
N PHE A 70 14.37 10.74 -2.00
CA PHE A 70 14.93 10.62 -0.65
C PHE A 70 16.42 11.01 -0.62
N VAL A 71 17.22 10.50 -1.55
CA VAL A 71 18.65 10.86 -1.66
C VAL A 71 18.83 12.36 -1.90
N LEU A 72 18.05 12.93 -2.84
CA LEU A 72 18.10 14.37 -3.12
C LEU A 72 17.64 15.21 -1.93
N SER A 73 16.61 14.78 -1.21
CA SER A 73 16.13 15.41 0.02
C SER A 73 17.20 15.42 1.11
N GLY A 74 17.82 14.28 1.38
CA GLY A 74 18.92 14.15 2.34
C GLY A 74 20.08 15.09 2.00
N TYR A 75 20.49 15.14 0.74
CA TYR A 75 21.54 16.02 0.24
C TYR A 75 21.21 17.50 0.44
N LEU A 76 20.03 17.94 -0.02
CA LEU A 76 19.66 19.36 0.04
C LEU A 76 19.47 19.86 1.47
N ILE A 77 18.83 19.06 2.31
CA ILE A 77 18.58 19.43 3.71
C ILE A 77 19.87 19.54 4.49
N THR A 78 20.73 18.55 4.37
CA THR A 78 22.01 18.56 5.08
C THR A 78 22.89 19.72 4.59
N THR A 79 22.93 19.98 3.28
CA THR A 79 23.64 21.15 2.74
C THR A 79 23.13 22.46 3.34
N LEU A 80 21.81 22.66 3.43
CA LEU A 80 21.20 23.85 4.03
C LEU A 80 21.54 24.00 5.52
N LEU A 81 21.47 22.90 6.27
CA LEU A 81 21.82 22.90 7.72
C LEU A 81 23.29 23.21 7.95
N LEU A 82 24.20 22.64 7.16
CA LEU A 82 25.62 22.93 7.23
C LEU A 82 25.93 24.40 6.86
N MET A 83 25.18 24.97 5.90
CA MET A 83 25.30 26.41 5.58
C MET A 83 24.79 27.29 6.73
N ASP A 84 23.68 26.93 7.38
CA ASP A 84 23.19 27.66 8.56
C ASP A 84 24.22 27.61 9.71
N VAL A 85 24.75 26.45 10.03
CA VAL A 85 25.78 26.29 11.07
C VAL A 85 27.03 27.13 10.74
N ARG A 86 27.49 27.15 9.49
CA ARG A 86 28.65 27.98 9.08
C ARG A 86 28.38 29.48 9.16
N SER A 87 27.19 29.94 8.78
CA SER A 87 26.86 31.36 8.74
C SER A 87 26.40 31.93 10.07
N LEU A 88 25.72 31.14 10.88
CA LEU A 88 25.08 31.55 12.15
C LEU A 88 25.78 30.98 13.39
N GLY A 89 26.58 29.93 13.23
CA GLY A 89 27.14 29.16 14.33
C GLY A 89 26.16 28.12 14.92
N THR A 90 24.93 28.09 14.44
CA THR A 90 23.86 27.20 14.92
C THR A 90 22.81 26.93 13.82
N VAL A 91 21.89 25.99 14.09
CA VAL A 91 20.74 25.71 13.22
C VAL A 91 19.58 26.62 13.56
N ASP A 92 18.99 27.28 12.55
CA ASP A 92 17.77 28.08 12.70
C ASP A 92 16.52 27.19 12.49
N PHE A 93 16.13 26.46 13.53
CA PHE A 93 15.02 25.49 13.51
C PHE A 93 13.70 26.12 13.08
N ALA A 94 13.33 27.25 13.68
CA ALA A 94 12.06 27.92 13.39
C ALA A 94 11.96 28.30 11.90
N ARG A 95 13.04 28.81 11.35
CA ARG A 95 13.11 29.15 9.92
C ARG A 95 13.11 27.92 9.04
N PHE A 96 13.80 26.86 9.44
CA PHE A 96 13.87 25.62 8.69
C PHE A 96 12.47 24.99 8.56
N TRP A 97 11.81 24.69 9.68
CA TRP A 97 10.50 24.04 9.68
C TRP A 97 9.40 24.94 9.08
N SER A 98 9.40 26.26 9.34
CA SER A 98 8.41 27.15 8.73
C SER A 98 8.49 27.25 7.20
N ARG A 99 9.72 27.09 6.62
CA ARG A 99 9.85 27.04 5.16
C ARG A 99 9.35 25.74 4.58
N ARG A 100 9.55 24.62 5.28
CA ARG A 100 9.05 23.31 4.87
C ARG A 100 7.54 23.25 4.94
N ALA A 101 6.95 23.64 6.07
CA ALA A 101 5.52 23.70 6.26
C ALA A 101 4.82 24.54 5.17
N ARG A 102 5.33 25.74 4.86
CA ARG A 102 4.78 26.58 3.78
C ARG A 102 4.93 25.98 2.39
N ARG A 103 5.86 25.05 2.19
CA ARG A 103 6.07 24.41 0.91
C ARG A 103 5.15 23.22 0.69
N LEU A 104 4.91 22.42 1.73
CA LEU A 104 4.33 21.08 1.62
C LEU A 104 2.88 21.01 2.11
N LEU A 105 2.59 21.58 3.28
CA LEU A 105 1.26 21.48 3.89
C LEU A 105 0.09 22.05 3.05
N PRO A 106 0.21 23.19 2.36
CA PRO A 106 -0.95 23.72 1.64
C PRO A 106 -1.49 22.81 0.56
N ALA A 107 -0.62 22.20 -0.24
CA ALA A 107 -1.05 21.28 -1.30
C ALA A 107 -1.56 19.96 -0.73
N LEU A 108 -0.95 19.43 0.34
CA LEU A 108 -1.42 18.22 1.03
C LEU A 108 -2.83 18.44 1.63
N ILE A 109 -3.06 19.57 2.32
CA ILE A 109 -4.37 19.90 2.90
C ILE A 109 -5.44 19.98 1.80
N VAL A 110 -5.14 20.63 0.68
CA VAL A 110 -6.07 20.72 -0.46
C VAL A 110 -6.34 19.35 -1.07
N LEU A 111 -5.31 18.52 -1.23
CA LEU A 111 -5.47 17.16 -1.71
C LEU A 111 -6.39 16.35 -0.81
N VAL A 112 -6.09 16.28 0.50
CA VAL A 112 -6.87 15.50 1.45
C VAL A 112 -8.33 16.00 1.50
N ALA A 113 -8.53 17.32 1.54
CA ALA A 113 -9.87 17.89 1.50
C ALA A 113 -10.64 17.52 0.22
N THR A 114 -9.98 17.55 -0.94
CA THR A 114 -10.60 17.15 -2.21
C THR A 114 -10.97 15.67 -2.21
N ILE A 115 -10.08 14.82 -1.73
CA ILE A 115 -10.33 13.36 -1.65
C ILE A 115 -11.49 13.07 -0.70
N LEU A 116 -11.57 13.75 0.45
CA LEU A 116 -12.71 13.61 1.37
C LEU A 116 -14.04 14.03 0.70
N VAL A 117 -14.03 15.14 -0.04
CA VAL A 117 -15.24 15.60 -0.78
C VAL A 117 -15.64 14.62 -1.88
N VAL A 118 -14.68 14.14 -2.67
CA VAL A 118 -14.94 13.14 -3.71
C VAL A 118 -15.45 11.85 -3.08
N ASN A 119 -14.85 11.40 -1.99
CA ASN A 119 -15.30 10.19 -1.28
C ASN A 119 -16.70 10.38 -0.69
N LEU A 120 -17.02 11.56 -0.14
CA LEU A 120 -18.36 11.86 0.37
C LEU A 120 -19.45 11.80 -0.70
N ILE A 121 -19.12 12.22 -1.94
CA ILE A 121 -20.09 12.29 -3.05
C ILE A 121 -20.21 10.94 -3.77
N PHE A 122 -19.11 10.22 -3.98
CA PHE A 122 -19.02 9.04 -4.82
C PHE A 122 -18.57 7.78 -4.08
N GLY A 123 -18.12 7.90 -2.82
CA GLY A 123 -17.60 6.80 -2.03
C GLY A 123 -18.72 5.90 -1.48
N SER A 124 -18.38 4.62 -1.28
CA SER A 124 -19.22 3.69 -0.53
C SER A 124 -19.13 3.94 0.98
N PRO A 125 -20.11 3.50 1.78
CA PRO A 125 -20.05 3.62 3.24
C PRO A 125 -18.76 3.07 3.87
N ASP A 126 -18.26 1.92 3.40
CA ASP A 126 -17.00 1.35 3.90
C ASP A 126 -15.79 2.22 3.53
N SER A 127 -15.81 2.83 2.34
CA SER A 127 -14.74 3.75 1.93
C SER A 127 -14.69 5.00 2.82
N HIS A 128 -15.81 5.43 3.41
CA HIS A 128 -15.85 6.55 4.36
C HIS A 128 -15.05 6.24 5.64
N VAL A 129 -15.18 5.01 6.16
CA VAL A 129 -14.43 4.57 7.35
C VAL A 129 -12.93 4.46 7.04
N THR A 130 -12.59 3.84 5.92
CA THR A 130 -11.20 3.65 5.49
C THR A 130 -10.52 5.00 5.24
N ILE A 131 -11.16 5.91 4.47
CA ILE A 131 -10.56 7.19 4.12
C ILE A 131 -10.35 8.10 5.34
N ARG A 132 -11.13 7.94 6.43
CA ARG A 132 -10.88 8.63 7.70
C ARG A 132 -9.50 8.33 8.23
N GLY A 133 -9.15 7.05 8.35
CA GLY A 133 -7.84 6.63 8.84
C GLY A 133 -6.70 7.13 7.95
N ASP A 134 -6.86 6.98 6.64
CA ASP A 134 -5.88 7.42 5.64
C ASP A 134 -5.67 8.94 5.67
N ALA A 135 -6.76 9.72 5.73
CA ALA A 135 -6.71 11.17 5.78
C ALA A 135 -6.01 11.69 7.06
N LEU A 136 -6.36 11.11 8.20
CA LEU A 136 -5.70 11.45 9.47
C LEU A 136 -4.22 11.07 9.43
N ALA A 137 -3.89 9.86 8.98
CA ALA A 137 -2.51 9.41 8.85
C ALA A 137 -1.70 10.31 7.88
N ALA A 138 -2.29 10.75 6.77
CA ALA A 138 -1.66 11.66 5.82
C ALA A 138 -1.42 13.07 6.42
N LEU A 139 -2.42 13.64 7.08
CA LEU A 139 -2.32 14.98 7.69
C LEU A 139 -1.28 15.05 8.80
N PHE A 140 -1.08 13.97 9.55
CA PHE A 140 -0.11 13.88 10.64
C PHE A 140 1.21 13.20 10.24
N TYR A 141 1.43 12.98 8.94
CA TYR A 141 2.64 12.33 8.41
C TYR A 141 2.97 10.98 9.07
N ALA A 142 1.94 10.16 9.31
CA ALA A 142 2.04 8.83 9.89
C ALA A 142 1.58 7.72 8.93
N SER A 143 1.29 8.06 7.65
CA SER A 143 0.71 7.12 6.66
C SER A 143 1.54 5.86 6.50
N ASN A 144 2.86 5.94 6.53
CA ASN A 144 3.73 4.79 6.36
C ASN A 144 3.56 3.77 7.49
N TRP A 145 3.54 4.20 8.75
CA TRP A 145 3.31 3.32 9.89
C TRP A 145 1.86 2.84 9.96
N TYR A 146 0.91 3.71 9.61
CA TYR A 146 -0.49 3.35 9.53
C TYR A 146 -0.70 2.18 8.55
N TYR A 147 -0.15 2.25 7.34
CA TYR A 147 -0.29 1.18 6.34
C TYR A 147 0.42 -0.11 6.73
N ILE A 148 1.49 -0.05 7.51
CA ILE A 148 2.11 -1.24 8.11
C ILE A 148 1.15 -1.92 9.08
N VAL A 149 0.53 -1.14 9.98
CA VAL A 149 -0.36 -1.67 11.04
C VAL A 149 -1.68 -2.21 10.48
N VAL A 150 -2.28 -1.53 9.50
CA VAL A 150 -3.54 -1.99 8.88
C VAL A 150 -3.31 -3.04 7.79
N HIS A 151 -2.08 -3.52 7.62
CA HIS A 151 -1.69 -4.51 6.61
C HIS A 151 -2.07 -4.13 5.16
N SER A 152 -2.16 -2.84 4.85
CA SER A 152 -2.43 -2.33 3.51
C SER A 152 -1.17 -2.45 2.65
N GLY A 153 -1.08 -3.53 1.85
CA GLY A 153 0.08 -3.79 1.00
C GLY A 153 0.24 -2.77 -0.13
N TYR A 154 1.49 -2.40 -0.45
CA TYR A 154 1.78 -1.55 -1.61
C TYR A 154 1.78 -2.34 -2.91
N PHE A 155 2.25 -3.59 -2.87
CA PHE A 155 2.41 -4.46 -4.03
C PHE A 155 1.25 -5.44 -4.24
N GLY A 156 0.31 -5.51 -3.33
CA GLY A 156 -0.79 -6.44 -3.39
C GLY A 156 -1.82 -6.09 -2.33
N ALA A 157 -2.57 -5.00 -2.52
CA ALA A 157 -3.58 -4.61 -1.56
C ALA A 157 -4.78 -5.57 -1.61
N ALA A 158 -5.04 -6.29 -0.54
CA ALA A 158 -6.26 -7.07 -0.38
C ALA A 158 -7.51 -6.19 -0.28
N ALA A 159 -7.34 -4.93 0.13
CA ALA A 159 -8.35 -3.87 0.10
C ALA A 159 -8.11 -2.94 -1.09
N GLY A 160 -9.13 -2.33 -1.64
CA GLY A 160 -9.02 -1.32 -2.69
C GLY A 160 -7.96 -0.27 -2.33
N VAL A 161 -7.11 0.09 -3.28
CA VAL A 161 -5.99 0.98 -3.03
C VAL A 161 -6.49 2.36 -2.66
N SER A 162 -6.16 2.84 -1.45
CA SER A 162 -6.54 4.18 -1.02
C SER A 162 -5.94 5.27 -1.93
N PRO A 163 -6.72 6.26 -2.38
CA PRO A 163 -6.19 7.39 -3.15
C PRO A 163 -5.16 8.22 -2.37
N LEU A 164 -5.00 8.00 -1.07
CA LEU A 164 -3.98 8.62 -0.21
C LEU A 164 -2.76 7.72 0.04
N GLN A 165 -2.74 6.48 -0.47
CA GLN A 165 -1.67 5.53 -0.14
C GLN A 165 -0.27 6.08 -0.44
N HIS A 166 -0.08 6.77 -1.57
CA HIS A 166 1.21 7.35 -1.96
C HIS A 166 1.80 8.36 -0.93
N THR A 167 0.98 8.87 0.01
CA THR A 167 1.45 9.81 1.05
C THR A 167 2.40 9.17 2.06
N TRP A 168 2.56 7.83 2.05
CA TRP A 168 3.51 7.13 2.90
C TRP A 168 4.94 7.64 2.76
N SER A 169 5.38 7.94 1.55
CA SER A 169 6.74 8.43 1.30
C SER A 169 6.97 9.84 1.83
N LEU A 170 5.94 10.70 1.76
CA LEU A 170 5.97 12.04 2.36
C LEU A 170 6.05 11.96 3.89
N ALA A 171 5.40 10.96 4.49
CA ALA A 171 5.50 10.73 5.93
C ALA A 171 6.95 10.44 6.35
N ILE A 172 7.66 9.57 5.62
CA ILE A 172 9.08 9.29 5.87
C ILE A 172 9.93 10.56 5.74
N GLU A 173 9.75 11.35 4.68
CA GLU A 173 10.49 12.59 4.48
C GLU A 173 10.25 13.59 5.63
N GLU A 174 9.00 13.82 6.05
CA GLU A 174 8.69 14.80 7.09
C GLU A 174 9.14 14.34 8.47
N GLN A 175 9.04 13.04 8.79
CA GLN A 175 9.64 12.46 10.00
C GLN A 175 11.15 12.70 10.03
N PHE A 176 11.81 12.50 8.89
CA PHE A 176 13.25 12.79 8.77
C PHE A 176 13.54 14.29 8.93
N TYR A 177 12.72 15.18 8.36
CA TYR A 177 12.86 16.64 8.50
C TYR A 177 12.63 17.13 9.93
N LEU A 178 11.89 16.38 10.72
CA LEU A 178 11.73 16.66 12.14
C LEU A 178 12.98 16.29 12.94
N VAL A 179 13.55 15.11 12.70
CA VAL A 179 14.62 14.53 13.50
C VAL A 179 16.02 14.99 13.04
N TRP A 180 16.26 15.03 11.73
CA TRP A 180 17.60 15.25 11.19
C TRP A 180 18.26 16.59 11.59
N PRO A 181 17.54 17.74 11.61
CA PRO A 181 18.15 19.00 12.07
C PRO A 181 18.62 18.93 13.52
N LEU A 182 17.92 18.18 14.38
CA LEU A 182 18.32 17.98 15.77
C LEU A 182 19.59 17.14 15.87
N VAL A 183 19.71 16.08 15.05
CA VAL A 183 20.91 15.24 14.97
C VAL A 183 22.10 16.06 14.50
N VAL A 184 21.97 16.84 13.43
CA VAL A 184 23.03 17.72 12.90
C VAL A 184 23.46 18.73 13.95
N PHE A 185 22.49 19.38 14.60
CA PHE A 185 22.76 20.33 15.67
C PHE A 185 23.53 19.67 16.83
N ALA A 186 23.03 18.55 17.37
CA ALA A 186 23.63 17.86 18.49
C ALA A 186 25.08 17.41 18.19
N VAL A 187 25.28 16.75 17.02
CA VAL A 187 26.61 16.26 16.64
C VAL A 187 27.60 17.40 16.50
N LEU A 188 27.23 18.50 15.84
CA LEU A 188 28.12 19.63 15.60
C LEU A 188 28.30 20.50 16.85
N TRP A 189 27.32 20.56 17.75
CA TRP A 189 27.44 21.23 19.05
C TRP A 189 28.48 20.56 19.94
N PHE A 190 28.42 19.21 20.04
CA PHE A 190 29.34 18.47 20.94
C PHE A 190 30.73 18.29 20.37
N ARG A 191 30.89 18.11 19.06
CA ARG A 191 32.14 17.67 18.44
C ARG A 191 32.78 18.69 17.51
N ARG A 192 32.08 19.71 17.04
CA ARG A 192 32.56 20.73 16.09
C ARG A 192 33.34 20.17 14.87
N SER A 193 33.02 18.94 14.47
CA SER A 193 33.69 18.19 13.41
C SER A 193 32.66 17.48 12.54
N LEU A 194 32.95 17.40 11.25
CA LEU A 194 32.08 16.69 10.28
C LEU A 194 32.29 15.17 10.30
N TRP A 195 33.34 14.64 10.91
CA TRP A 195 33.59 13.22 10.97
C TRP A 195 32.52 12.42 11.73
N PRO A 196 32.10 12.80 12.93
CA PRO A 196 31.04 12.11 13.62
C PRO A 196 29.71 12.15 12.84
N LEU A 197 29.42 13.26 12.16
CA LEU A 197 28.22 13.37 11.32
C LEU A 197 28.30 12.40 10.14
N LEU A 198 29.48 12.26 9.51
CA LEU A 198 29.67 11.26 8.46
C LEU A 198 29.52 9.83 9.00
N CYS A 199 30.06 9.54 10.20
CA CYS A 199 29.88 8.24 10.85
C CYS A 199 28.40 7.94 11.11
N VAL A 200 27.60 8.92 11.54
CA VAL A 200 26.14 8.78 11.68
C VAL A 200 25.48 8.48 10.34
N CYS A 201 25.86 9.19 9.27
CA CYS A 201 25.32 8.94 7.93
C CYS A 201 25.63 7.52 7.45
N VAL A 202 26.91 7.11 7.52
CA VAL A 202 27.36 5.79 7.02
C VAL A 202 26.83 4.65 7.90
N GLY A 203 26.95 4.79 9.23
CA GLY A 203 26.46 3.77 10.16
C GLY A 203 24.94 3.60 10.08
N GLY A 204 24.21 4.72 10.01
CA GLY A 204 22.75 4.70 9.84
C GLY A 204 22.32 4.13 8.48
N TYR A 205 23.05 4.45 7.41
CA TYR A 205 22.82 3.85 6.08
C TYR A 205 22.96 2.32 6.12
N ILE A 206 24.05 1.82 6.68
CA ILE A 206 24.29 0.37 6.80
C ILE A 206 23.22 -0.28 7.70
N ALA A 207 22.92 0.33 8.85
CA ALA A 207 21.91 -0.19 9.77
C ALA A 207 20.52 -0.28 9.09
N SER A 208 20.11 0.77 8.36
CA SER A 208 18.85 0.81 7.64
C SER A 208 18.77 -0.23 6.53
N ALA A 209 19.86 -0.42 5.76
CA ALA A 209 19.95 -1.45 4.72
C ALA A 209 19.85 -2.86 5.30
N ILE A 210 20.52 -3.12 6.43
CA ILE A 210 20.41 -4.39 7.15
C ILE A 210 18.97 -4.58 7.67
N THR A 211 18.37 -3.54 8.27
CA THR A 211 16.99 -3.59 8.76
C THR A 211 16.04 -3.94 7.61
N MET A 212 16.15 -3.31 6.44
CA MET A 212 15.32 -3.63 5.26
C MET A 212 15.40 -5.13 4.91
N SER A 213 16.62 -5.66 4.84
CA SER A 213 16.82 -7.08 4.52
C SER A 213 16.27 -8.02 5.60
N MET A 214 16.44 -7.66 6.88
CA MET A 214 15.96 -8.47 8.00
C MET A 214 14.44 -8.48 8.10
N VAL A 215 13.79 -7.30 8.02
CA VAL A 215 12.32 -7.21 8.16
C VAL A 215 11.59 -7.75 6.94
N PHE A 216 12.23 -7.80 5.77
CA PHE A 216 11.68 -8.44 4.58
C PHE A 216 11.46 -9.95 4.81
N ASN A 217 12.37 -10.61 5.51
CA ASN A 217 12.33 -12.06 5.75
C ASN A 217 11.54 -12.43 7.02
N HIS A 218 11.19 -11.46 7.87
CA HIS A 218 10.60 -11.70 9.19
C HIS A 218 9.49 -10.69 9.51
N GLY A 219 8.56 -11.07 10.37
CA GLY A 219 7.52 -10.19 10.90
C GLY A 219 6.54 -9.69 9.84
N LEU A 220 6.41 -8.37 9.70
CA LEU A 220 5.47 -7.71 8.77
C LEU A 220 5.95 -7.71 7.30
N GLY A 221 7.06 -8.40 7.00
CA GLY A 221 7.51 -8.73 5.65
C GLY A 221 7.71 -7.51 4.73
N VAL A 222 7.26 -7.66 3.48
CA VAL A 222 7.40 -6.67 2.40
C VAL A 222 6.85 -5.29 2.80
N ASN A 223 5.74 -5.22 3.51
CA ASN A 223 5.11 -3.95 3.88
C ASN A 223 6.00 -3.14 4.80
N HIS A 224 6.56 -3.74 5.84
CA HIS A 224 7.49 -3.03 6.72
C HIS A 224 8.78 -2.67 5.98
N ALA A 225 9.34 -3.59 5.20
CA ALA A 225 10.55 -3.31 4.42
C ALA A 225 10.37 -2.13 3.44
N TYR A 226 9.17 -1.97 2.87
CA TYR A 226 8.89 -0.92 1.89
C TYR A 226 8.43 0.39 2.51
N PHE A 227 7.55 0.35 3.54
CA PHE A 227 6.96 1.53 4.18
C PHE A 227 7.75 2.03 5.40
N GLY A 228 8.59 1.21 6.02
CA GLY A 228 9.28 1.53 7.28
C GLY A 228 10.25 2.70 7.14
N THR A 229 10.16 3.67 8.05
CA THR A 229 11.16 4.76 8.10
C THR A 229 12.55 4.21 8.43
N ASP A 230 12.63 3.20 9.26
CA ASP A 230 13.85 2.50 9.65
C ASP A 230 14.52 1.76 8.49
N SER A 231 13.76 1.15 7.59
CA SER A 231 14.26 0.44 6.40
C SER A 231 14.60 1.39 5.24
N ARG A 232 13.90 2.53 5.13
CA ARG A 232 14.05 3.50 4.02
C ARG A 232 14.98 4.66 4.32
N ALA A 233 15.39 4.85 5.58
CA ALA A 233 16.30 5.93 5.97
C ALA A 233 17.65 5.88 5.23
N GLN A 234 18.06 4.71 4.73
CA GLN A 234 19.27 4.54 3.93
C GLN A 234 19.35 5.54 2.77
N ALA A 235 18.28 5.74 2.02
CA ALA A 235 18.26 6.65 0.88
C ALA A 235 18.49 8.11 1.30
N LEU A 236 17.81 8.56 2.36
CA LEU A 236 18.02 9.89 2.93
C LEU A 236 19.44 10.06 3.45
N LEU A 237 19.97 9.06 4.15
CA LEU A 237 21.31 9.08 4.75
C LEU A 237 22.42 9.02 3.69
N ALA A 238 22.22 8.36 2.56
CA ALA A 238 23.12 8.41 1.41
C ALA A 238 23.28 9.85 0.90
N GLY A 239 22.16 10.58 0.77
CA GLY A 239 22.17 11.99 0.40
C GLY A 239 22.84 12.88 1.45
N CYS A 240 22.59 12.63 2.74
CA CYS A 240 23.25 13.33 3.84
C CYS A 240 24.77 13.12 3.84
N GLY A 241 25.18 11.86 3.66
CA GLY A 241 26.61 11.50 3.55
C GLY A 241 27.28 12.22 2.39
N LEU A 242 26.62 12.27 1.23
CA LEU A 242 27.11 13.04 0.09
C LEU A 242 27.29 14.53 0.44
N ALA A 243 26.32 15.17 1.09
CA ALA A 243 26.43 16.57 1.51
C ALA A 243 27.60 16.81 2.47
N VAL A 244 27.82 15.92 3.44
CA VAL A 244 28.93 15.98 4.38
C VAL A 244 30.28 15.78 3.66
N ILE A 245 30.37 14.83 2.75
CA ILE A 245 31.56 14.57 1.94
C ILE A 245 31.94 15.82 1.13
N LEU A 246 30.96 16.40 0.40
CA LEU A 246 31.22 17.59 -0.42
C LEU A 246 31.51 18.83 0.42
N ALA A 247 30.99 18.89 1.64
CA ALA A 247 31.31 19.99 2.57
C ALA A 247 32.71 19.87 3.19
N LYS A 248 33.24 18.66 3.30
CA LYS A 248 34.53 18.39 3.98
C LYS A 248 35.73 18.32 3.02
N TRP A 249 35.54 17.76 1.81
CA TRP A 249 36.61 17.50 0.87
C TRP A 249 36.40 18.16 -0.49
N LYS A 250 37.47 18.56 -1.14
CA LYS A 250 37.48 19.03 -2.54
C LYS A 250 37.43 17.82 -3.48
N VAL A 251 36.27 17.18 -3.61
CA VAL A 251 36.09 15.98 -4.44
C VAL A 251 36.23 16.34 -5.91
N ALA A 252 37.00 15.52 -6.65
CA ALA A 252 37.21 15.64 -8.10
C ALA A 252 37.63 17.03 -8.58
N SER A 253 38.49 17.72 -7.81
CA SER A 253 39.00 19.07 -8.15
C SER A 253 39.85 19.12 -9.42
N SER A 254 40.56 18.03 -9.74
CA SER A 254 41.39 17.92 -10.94
C SER A 254 40.55 17.56 -12.19
N LYS A 255 41.08 17.86 -13.38
CA LYS A 255 40.48 17.49 -14.67
C LYS A 255 40.25 15.97 -14.77
N LYS A 256 41.25 15.18 -14.37
CA LYS A 256 41.13 13.69 -14.33
C LYS A 256 40.05 13.24 -13.36
N GLY A 257 39.92 13.84 -12.17
CA GLY A 257 38.89 13.53 -11.20
C GLY A 257 37.47 13.84 -11.72
N LYS A 258 37.30 14.97 -12.43
CA LYS A 258 35.99 15.30 -13.06
C LYS A 258 35.63 14.32 -14.16
N VAL A 259 36.59 13.87 -14.95
CA VAL A 259 36.33 12.81 -15.96
C VAL A 259 35.97 11.50 -15.31
N ALA A 260 36.73 11.06 -14.30
CA ALA A 260 36.44 9.84 -13.55
C ALA A 260 35.04 9.86 -12.91
N LEU A 261 34.64 10.99 -12.34
CA LEU A 261 33.31 11.16 -11.77
C LEU A 261 32.19 11.07 -12.84
N ASN A 262 32.39 11.66 -14.04
CA ASN A 262 31.43 11.52 -15.12
C ASN A 262 31.32 10.06 -15.62
N VAL A 263 32.44 9.34 -15.72
CA VAL A 263 32.47 7.92 -16.07
C VAL A 263 31.71 7.10 -15.03
N LEU A 264 31.96 7.34 -13.75
CA LEU A 264 31.24 6.67 -12.65
C LEU A 264 29.75 6.98 -12.68
N ALA A 265 29.37 8.23 -12.93
CA ALA A 265 27.94 8.62 -13.05
C ALA A 265 27.29 7.97 -14.28
N THR A 266 28.01 7.78 -15.38
CA THR A 266 27.48 7.03 -16.54
C THR A 266 27.25 5.57 -16.18
N PHE A 267 28.23 4.92 -15.53
CA PHE A 267 28.05 3.55 -15.03
C PHE A 267 26.88 3.46 -14.06
N SER A 268 26.76 4.39 -13.10
CA SER A 268 25.63 4.47 -12.17
C SER A 268 24.29 4.60 -12.89
N THR A 269 24.21 5.42 -13.94
CA THR A 269 23.00 5.59 -14.74
C THR A 269 22.61 4.29 -15.47
N VAL A 270 23.58 3.60 -16.05
CA VAL A 270 23.36 2.30 -16.69
C VAL A 270 22.86 1.29 -15.65
N THR A 271 23.51 1.24 -14.47
CA THR A 271 23.08 0.37 -13.37
C THR A 271 21.64 0.68 -12.93
N LEU A 272 21.26 1.95 -12.77
CA LEU A 272 19.89 2.35 -12.44
C LEU A 272 18.90 1.84 -13.49
N ILE A 273 19.15 2.09 -14.77
CA ILE A 273 18.28 1.62 -15.84
C ILE A 273 18.15 0.09 -15.80
N THR A 274 19.25 -0.62 -15.61
CA THR A 274 19.25 -2.09 -15.54
C THR A 274 18.44 -2.60 -14.34
N LEU A 275 18.70 -2.06 -13.13
CA LEU A 275 17.97 -2.46 -11.92
C LEU A 275 16.46 -2.21 -12.07
N TRP A 276 16.09 -1.04 -12.59
CA TRP A 276 14.68 -0.68 -12.77
C TRP A 276 13.99 -1.48 -13.87
N SER A 277 14.73 -1.92 -14.89
CA SER A 277 14.18 -2.77 -15.96
C SER A 277 14.03 -4.23 -15.54
N LEU A 278 14.88 -4.71 -14.63
CA LEU A 278 14.85 -6.11 -14.16
C LEU A 278 13.93 -6.31 -12.95
N ALA A 279 13.68 -5.27 -12.18
CA ALA A 279 12.80 -5.38 -11.02
C ALA A 279 11.33 -5.46 -11.47
N SER A 280 10.60 -6.36 -10.84
CA SER A 280 9.14 -6.48 -10.99
C SER A 280 8.54 -6.87 -9.66
N GLY A 281 7.49 -6.17 -9.22
CA GLY A 281 6.88 -6.42 -7.93
C GLY A 281 7.87 -6.39 -6.76
N PRO A 282 7.57 -7.03 -5.63
CA PRO A 282 8.45 -7.09 -4.46
C PRO A 282 9.53 -8.15 -4.60
N ALA A 283 10.34 -8.08 -5.67
CA ALA A 283 11.42 -9.02 -5.90
C ALA A 283 12.40 -9.07 -4.71
N PRO A 284 12.70 -10.25 -4.10
CA PRO A 284 13.53 -10.34 -2.90
C PRO A 284 14.89 -9.67 -3.04
N TRP A 285 15.57 -9.82 -4.19
CA TRP A 285 16.86 -9.20 -4.44
C TRP A 285 16.84 -7.66 -4.39
N ALA A 286 15.66 -7.05 -4.65
CA ALA A 286 15.51 -5.60 -4.52
C ALA A 286 15.70 -5.16 -3.06
N PHE A 287 15.11 -5.87 -2.11
CA PHE A 287 15.20 -5.59 -0.68
C PHE A 287 16.52 -6.05 -0.05
N HIS A 288 17.26 -6.95 -0.72
CA HIS A 288 18.57 -7.42 -0.26
C HIS A 288 19.75 -6.68 -0.90
N GLY A 289 19.52 -5.52 -1.55
CA GLY A 289 20.63 -4.69 -2.01
C GLY A 289 20.35 -3.75 -3.18
N ALA A 290 19.32 -3.96 -4.02
CA ALA A 290 19.09 -3.08 -5.15
C ALA A 290 18.61 -1.68 -4.74
N PHE A 291 17.85 -1.54 -3.64
CA PHE A 291 17.54 -0.24 -3.04
C PHE A 291 18.82 0.49 -2.65
N SER A 292 19.72 -0.18 -1.92
CA SER A 292 21.00 0.41 -1.52
C SER A 292 21.89 0.78 -2.72
N ALA A 293 21.94 -0.07 -3.75
CA ALA A 293 22.65 0.23 -4.98
C ALA A 293 22.04 1.43 -5.71
N THR A 294 20.71 1.53 -5.76
CA THR A 294 19.98 2.68 -6.32
C THR A 294 20.37 3.97 -5.60
N ASP A 295 20.39 3.99 -4.28
CA ASP A 295 20.74 5.14 -3.46
C ASP A 295 22.15 5.67 -3.79
N LEU A 296 23.12 4.77 -3.85
CA LEU A 296 24.53 5.13 -4.16
C LEU A 296 24.69 5.61 -5.60
N CYS A 297 23.99 4.99 -6.55
CA CYS A 297 23.98 5.41 -7.94
C CYS A 297 23.37 6.80 -8.10
N VAL A 298 22.24 7.08 -7.47
CA VAL A 298 21.60 8.41 -7.47
C VAL A 298 22.51 9.44 -6.80
N ALA A 299 23.10 9.13 -5.66
CA ALA A 299 24.06 10.03 -4.98
C ALA A 299 25.25 10.37 -5.89
N THR A 300 25.74 9.40 -6.67
CA THR A 300 26.82 9.60 -7.63
C THR A 300 26.42 10.52 -8.78
N VAL A 301 25.21 10.37 -9.34
CA VAL A 301 24.68 11.26 -10.38
C VAL A 301 24.50 12.67 -9.84
N ILE A 302 23.99 12.84 -8.62
CA ILE A 302 23.87 14.14 -7.95
C ILE A 302 25.27 14.76 -7.76
N ALA A 303 26.25 13.98 -7.30
CA ALA A 303 27.64 14.45 -7.15
C ALA A 303 28.22 14.95 -8.47
N ALA A 304 28.08 14.19 -9.55
CA ALA A 304 28.55 14.60 -10.88
C ALA A 304 27.89 15.91 -11.34
N THR A 305 26.60 16.05 -11.08
CA THR A 305 25.80 17.23 -11.44
C THR A 305 26.26 18.50 -10.69
N VAL A 306 26.56 18.33 -9.39
CA VAL A 306 26.98 19.45 -8.53
C VAL A 306 28.44 19.86 -8.73
N ILE A 307 29.36 18.87 -8.83
CA ILE A 307 30.80 19.11 -8.93
C ILE A 307 31.19 19.55 -10.36
N VAL A 308 30.46 19.07 -11.36
CA VAL A 308 30.75 19.39 -12.78
C VAL A 308 29.54 20.09 -13.42
N PRO A 309 29.23 21.35 -13.06
CA PRO A 309 28.02 22.03 -13.49
C PRO A 309 27.96 22.28 -15.01
N GLN A 310 29.05 22.16 -15.72
CA GLN A 310 29.13 22.21 -17.20
C GLN A 310 29.26 20.81 -17.83
N GLY A 311 29.19 19.74 -17.01
CA GLY A 311 29.26 18.36 -17.45
C GLY A 311 27.99 17.90 -18.18
N ILE A 312 28.07 16.70 -18.78
CA ILE A 312 26.98 16.13 -19.54
C ILE A 312 25.71 15.94 -18.68
N PHE A 313 25.87 15.44 -17.46
CA PHE A 313 24.75 15.20 -16.54
C PHE A 313 24.05 16.51 -16.16
N ALA A 314 24.83 17.55 -15.80
CA ALA A 314 24.27 18.86 -15.46
C ALA A 314 23.55 19.49 -16.66
N ARG A 315 24.07 19.34 -17.89
CA ARG A 315 23.42 19.85 -19.10
C ARG A 315 22.14 19.11 -19.42
N VAL A 316 22.17 17.78 -19.45
CA VAL A 316 21.00 16.93 -19.74
C VAL A 316 19.90 17.15 -18.72
N LEU A 317 20.24 17.13 -17.44
CA LEU A 317 19.27 17.37 -16.36
C LEU A 317 18.78 18.83 -16.27
N SER A 318 19.46 19.77 -16.93
CA SER A 318 19.03 21.17 -16.98
C SER A 318 18.14 21.52 -18.18
N ILE A 319 17.78 20.56 -19.05
CA ILE A 319 16.87 20.83 -20.17
C ILE A 319 15.52 21.29 -19.66
N TRP A 320 14.87 22.16 -20.44
CA TRP A 320 13.64 22.82 -20.03
C TRP A 320 12.52 21.87 -19.58
N PRO A 321 12.21 20.73 -20.29
CA PRO A 321 11.13 19.84 -19.88
C PRO A 321 11.37 19.20 -18.50
N LEU A 322 12.59 18.71 -18.22
CA LEU A 322 12.93 18.10 -16.95
C LEU A 322 12.90 19.11 -15.80
N ARG A 323 13.38 20.33 -16.03
CA ARG A 323 13.29 21.41 -15.04
C ARG A 323 11.85 21.77 -14.71
N MET A 324 11.00 21.93 -15.73
CA MET A 324 9.58 22.21 -15.54
C MET A 324 8.89 21.10 -14.75
N ALA A 325 9.12 19.86 -15.14
CA ALA A 325 8.63 18.70 -14.39
C ALA A 325 9.08 18.73 -12.93
N GLY A 326 10.36 19.09 -12.68
CA GLY A 326 10.91 19.20 -11.33
C GLY A 326 10.33 20.37 -10.50
N GLU A 327 10.00 21.48 -11.14
CA GLU A 327 9.37 22.61 -10.46
C GLU A 327 7.97 22.30 -9.93
N ILE A 328 7.19 21.48 -10.68
CA ILE A 328 5.84 21.06 -10.32
C ILE A 328 5.79 19.66 -9.71
N SER A 329 6.94 19.00 -9.51
CA SER A 329 7.05 17.59 -9.14
C SER A 329 6.28 17.23 -7.86
N TYR A 330 6.20 18.14 -6.90
CA TYR A 330 5.48 17.91 -5.65
C TYR A 330 3.95 17.82 -5.89
N GLY A 331 3.37 18.80 -6.56
CA GLY A 331 1.96 18.74 -6.95
C GLY A 331 1.67 17.58 -7.89
N TRP A 332 2.61 17.27 -8.82
CA TRP A 332 2.43 16.14 -9.72
C TRP A 332 2.39 14.81 -8.97
N TYR A 333 3.32 14.57 -8.05
CA TYR A 333 3.33 13.40 -7.19
C TYR A 333 2.04 13.27 -6.36
N LEU A 334 1.55 14.38 -5.82
CA LEU A 334 0.33 14.40 -5.01
C LEU A 334 -0.93 14.04 -5.81
N TRP A 335 -1.10 14.60 -7.02
CA TRP A 335 -2.33 14.46 -7.78
C TRP A 335 -2.36 13.25 -8.72
N GLN A 336 -1.19 12.77 -9.18
CA GLN A 336 -1.14 11.66 -10.14
C GLN A 336 -1.82 10.41 -9.60
N PHE A 337 -1.48 9.98 -8.40
CA PHE A 337 -1.96 8.72 -7.85
C PHE A 337 -3.50 8.68 -7.65
N PRO A 338 -4.17 9.67 -7.05
CA PRO A 338 -5.63 9.72 -7.02
C PRO A 338 -6.27 9.72 -8.42
N ILE A 339 -5.68 10.44 -9.36
CA ILE A 339 -6.17 10.48 -10.75
C ILE A 339 -6.06 9.09 -11.39
N ASP A 340 -4.98 8.37 -11.16
CA ASP A 340 -4.80 7.00 -11.68
C ASP A 340 -5.87 6.05 -11.12
N GLN A 341 -6.34 6.26 -9.87
CA GLN A 341 -7.43 5.49 -9.27
C GLN A 341 -8.80 5.89 -9.82
N TRP A 342 -9.05 7.20 -9.99
CA TRP A 342 -10.35 7.69 -10.42
C TRP A 342 -10.60 7.50 -11.93
N LEU A 343 -9.58 7.64 -12.77
CA LEU A 343 -9.69 7.41 -14.21
C LEU A 343 -9.28 5.96 -14.54
N ASN A 344 -10.25 5.11 -14.69
CA ASN A 344 -10.06 3.69 -15.02
C ASN A 344 -10.73 3.30 -16.34
N ALA A 345 -10.58 2.07 -16.79
CA ALA A 345 -11.12 1.62 -18.06
C ALA A 345 -12.65 1.64 -18.08
N SER A 346 -13.30 1.35 -16.94
CA SER A 346 -14.76 1.29 -16.86
C SER A 346 -15.43 2.65 -17.04
N ASN A 347 -14.82 3.73 -16.54
CA ASN A 347 -15.40 5.07 -16.65
C ASN A 347 -14.87 5.91 -17.80
N THR A 348 -13.72 5.54 -18.40
CA THR A 348 -13.14 6.25 -19.54
C THR A 348 -13.37 5.57 -20.88
N GLY A 349 -13.63 4.26 -20.88
CA GLY A 349 -13.69 3.43 -22.09
C GLY A 349 -12.33 3.18 -22.77
N PHE A 350 -11.21 3.60 -22.14
CA PHE A 350 -9.85 3.42 -22.65
C PHE A 350 -9.03 2.50 -21.76
N SER A 351 -8.07 1.77 -22.36
CA SER A 351 -7.10 0.92 -21.65
C SER A 351 -5.70 1.10 -22.22
N GLY A 352 -4.67 0.59 -21.53
CA GLY A 352 -3.28 0.62 -21.98
C GLY A 352 -2.75 2.05 -22.20
N ILE A 353 -2.01 2.27 -23.30
CA ILE A 353 -1.35 3.56 -23.60
C ILE A 353 -2.33 4.74 -23.69
N PRO A 354 -3.50 4.65 -24.35
CA PRO A 354 -4.47 5.76 -24.34
C PRO A 354 -4.90 6.18 -22.94
N LEU A 355 -5.20 5.24 -22.05
CA LEU A 355 -5.56 5.54 -20.67
C LEU A 355 -4.39 6.18 -19.91
N PHE A 356 -3.17 5.66 -20.07
CA PHE A 356 -1.96 6.25 -19.49
C PHE A 356 -1.78 7.71 -19.91
N LEU A 357 -1.99 8.03 -21.19
CA LEU A 357 -1.87 9.42 -21.68
C LEU A 357 -2.94 10.35 -21.07
N ILE A 358 -4.19 9.87 -20.95
CA ILE A 358 -5.28 10.62 -20.33
C ILE A 358 -4.97 10.90 -18.86
N ARG A 359 -4.56 9.88 -18.09
CA ARG A 359 -4.15 10.00 -16.69
C ARG A 359 -2.99 10.98 -16.52
N SER A 360 -1.95 10.84 -17.34
CA SER A 360 -0.78 11.71 -17.28
C SER A 360 -1.12 13.17 -17.62
N ALA A 361 -1.98 13.40 -18.63
CA ALA A 361 -2.43 14.74 -18.98
C ALA A 361 -3.27 15.39 -17.87
N ALA A 362 -4.18 14.64 -17.27
CA ALA A 362 -4.98 15.10 -16.13
C ALA A 362 -4.10 15.37 -14.90
N GLY A 363 -3.13 14.50 -14.61
CA GLY A 363 -2.16 14.68 -13.53
C GLY A 363 -1.30 15.94 -13.71
N LEU A 364 -0.78 16.16 -14.91
CA LEU A 364 -0.02 17.36 -15.25
C LEU A 364 -0.85 18.64 -15.13
N LEU A 365 -2.11 18.61 -15.57
CA LEU A 365 -3.04 19.72 -15.43
C LEU A 365 -3.25 20.06 -13.96
N MET A 366 -3.64 19.08 -13.14
CA MET A 366 -3.88 19.27 -11.71
C MET A 366 -2.63 19.73 -10.97
N ALA A 367 -1.46 19.15 -11.28
CA ALA A 367 -0.18 19.61 -10.75
C ALA A 367 0.12 21.08 -11.07
N SER A 368 -0.14 21.48 -12.32
CA SER A 368 0.07 22.86 -12.77
C SER A 368 -0.89 23.85 -12.09
N LEU A 369 -2.15 23.47 -11.92
CA LEU A 369 -3.15 24.24 -11.18
C LEU A 369 -2.77 24.35 -9.70
N SER A 370 -2.44 23.25 -9.05
CA SER A 370 -1.96 23.21 -7.66
C SER A 370 -0.74 24.11 -7.46
N TYR A 371 0.26 23.97 -8.33
CA TYR A 371 1.47 24.80 -8.28
C TYR A 371 1.18 26.29 -8.40
N ARG A 372 0.33 26.69 -9.38
CA ARG A 372 0.04 28.09 -9.66
C ARG A 372 -0.86 28.74 -8.61
N PHE A 373 -1.89 28.02 -8.15
CA PHE A 373 -2.95 28.63 -7.32
C PHE A 373 -2.82 28.31 -5.83
N VAL A 374 -2.13 27.22 -5.46
CA VAL A 374 -1.96 26.82 -4.06
C VAL A 374 -0.52 27.02 -3.59
N GLU A 375 0.45 26.36 -4.24
CA GLU A 375 1.82 26.34 -3.75
C GLU A 375 2.53 27.71 -3.89
N GLN A 376 2.53 28.30 -5.09
CA GLN A 376 3.25 29.56 -5.37
C GLN A 376 2.75 30.74 -4.53
N PRO A 377 1.44 30.98 -4.37
CA PRO A 377 0.93 32.10 -3.57
C PRO A 377 1.32 31.99 -2.10
N VAL A 378 1.30 30.77 -1.53
CA VAL A 378 1.71 30.56 -0.12
C VAL A 378 3.23 30.66 0.04
N ARG A 379 4.01 30.08 -0.88
CA ARG A 379 5.49 30.19 -0.87
C ARG A 379 5.98 31.63 -0.98
N ARG A 380 5.33 32.47 -1.78
CA ARG A 380 5.66 33.89 -1.94
C ARG A 380 5.13 34.76 -0.80
N GLY A 381 4.34 34.19 0.12
CA GLY A 381 3.75 34.92 1.24
C GLY A 381 2.66 35.90 0.84
N ILE A 382 2.02 35.70 -0.33
CA ILE A 382 0.95 36.56 -0.84
C ILE A 382 -0.34 36.33 -0.05
N VAL A 383 -0.70 35.07 0.20
CA VAL A 383 -1.97 34.67 0.84
C VAL A 383 -1.86 34.68 2.35
N ILE A 384 -0.74 34.13 2.88
CA ILE A 384 -0.57 33.97 4.33
C ILE A 384 0.70 34.70 4.79
N ARG A 385 0.51 35.82 5.46
CA ARG A 385 1.58 36.74 5.86
C ARG A 385 2.01 36.48 7.32
N LYS A 386 3.32 36.25 7.57
CA LYS A 386 3.97 36.20 8.90
C LYS A 386 3.22 35.33 9.93
N TRP A 387 2.74 35.93 11.04
CA TRP A 387 2.12 35.24 12.17
C TRP A 387 0.83 34.50 11.80
N ARG A 388 0.09 34.96 10.79
CA ARG A 388 -1.12 34.24 10.32
C ARG A 388 -0.84 32.82 9.85
N ALA A 389 0.37 32.53 9.35
CA ALA A 389 0.75 31.16 8.97
C ALA A 389 0.75 30.21 10.17
N TYR A 390 1.12 30.70 11.34
CA TYR A 390 1.16 29.87 12.57
C TYR A 390 -0.23 29.56 13.12
N VAL A 391 -1.26 30.28 12.69
CA VAL A 391 -2.65 30.05 13.10
C VAL A 391 -3.42 29.34 11.98
N VAL A 392 -3.35 29.84 10.74
CA VAL A 392 -4.14 29.31 9.62
C VAL A 392 -3.78 27.85 9.32
N THR A 393 -2.50 27.51 9.35
CA THR A 393 -2.08 26.14 9.01
C THR A 393 -2.60 25.09 10.03
N PRO A 394 -2.38 25.23 11.34
CA PRO A 394 -2.96 24.29 12.31
C PRO A 394 -4.49 24.25 12.28
N VAL A 395 -5.14 25.41 12.14
CA VAL A 395 -6.61 25.47 12.04
C VAL A 395 -7.11 24.73 10.80
N SER A 396 -6.43 24.88 9.65
CA SER A 396 -6.81 24.15 8.44
C SER A 396 -6.62 22.64 8.59
N ILE A 397 -5.52 22.20 9.22
CA ILE A 397 -5.29 20.77 9.51
C ILE A 397 -6.40 20.24 10.41
N LEU A 398 -6.70 20.94 11.51
CA LEU A 398 -7.75 20.53 12.45
C LEU A 398 -9.13 20.50 11.81
N ALA A 399 -9.44 21.49 10.94
CA ALA A 399 -10.71 21.54 10.22
C ALA A 399 -10.86 20.36 9.27
N VAL A 400 -9.81 20.03 8.48
CA VAL A 400 -9.86 18.88 7.56
C VAL A 400 -9.85 17.56 8.33
N ALA A 401 -9.11 17.46 9.45
CA ALA A 401 -9.16 16.31 10.32
C ALA A 401 -10.56 16.09 10.93
N LEU A 402 -11.22 17.17 11.36
CA LEU A 402 -12.60 17.10 11.84
C LEU A 402 -13.56 16.61 10.74
N VAL A 403 -13.41 17.13 9.52
CA VAL A 403 -14.21 16.65 8.37
C VAL A 403 -13.95 15.18 8.11
N ALA A 404 -12.69 14.71 8.19
CA ALA A 404 -12.36 13.30 8.02
C ALA A 404 -13.06 12.41 9.07
N VAL A 405 -13.06 12.86 10.33
CA VAL A 405 -13.79 12.16 11.40
C VAL A 405 -15.29 12.11 11.12
N LEU A 406 -15.88 13.25 10.77
CA LEU A 406 -17.32 13.35 10.51
C LEU A 406 -17.74 12.51 9.28
N VAL A 407 -16.92 12.45 8.23
CA VAL A 407 -17.17 11.59 7.06
C VAL A 407 -17.12 10.12 7.44
N GLY A 408 -16.14 9.72 8.27
CA GLY A 408 -16.00 8.34 8.74
C GLY A 408 -17.07 7.91 9.76
N ASP A 409 -17.76 8.87 10.37
CA ASP A 409 -18.86 8.62 11.33
C ASP A 409 -20.25 8.69 10.67
N ILE A 410 -20.32 8.85 9.33
CA ILE A 410 -21.60 8.74 8.61
C ILE A 410 -22.10 7.31 8.85
N PRO A 411 -23.26 7.13 9.52
CA PRO A 411 -23.72 5.81 9.88
C PRO A 411 -23.93 5.00 8.59
N ILE A 412 -23.26 3.87 8.50
CA ILE A 412 -23.65 2.83 7.57
C ILE A 412 -25.10 2.54 7.94
N ASN A 413 -26.02 2.70 6.97
CA ASN A 413 -27.44 2.50 7.26
C ASN A 413 -27.66 1.03 7.64
N THR A 414 -27.45 0.72 8.92
CA THR A 414 -27.65 -0.60 9.52
C THR A 414 -29.10 -0.86 9.85
N ALA A 415 -30.01 0.09 9.52
CA ALA A 415 -31.43 -0.11 9.61
C ALA A 415 -31.89 -1.07 8.49
N TYR A 416 -31.40 -2.30 8.56
CA TYR A 416 -31.98 -3.40 7.83
C TYR A 416 -33.33 -3.74 8.47
N ALA A 417 -34.40 -3.22 7.89
CA ALA A 417 -35.68 -3.85 7.96
C ALA A 417 -35.65 -5.03 6.97
N GLY A 418 -34.88 -6.08 7.33
CA GLY A 418 -34.89 -7.34 6.58
C GLY A 418 -36.28 -7.90 6.44
N PRO A 419 -36.55 -8.73 5.42
CA PRO A 419 -37.80 -9.47 5.34
C PRO A 419 -37.95 -10.23 6.65
N SER A 420 -39.03 -9.95 7.37
CA SER A 420 -39.47 -10.48 8.66
C SER A 420 -38.41 -11.27 9.41
N THR A 421 -37.83 -10.65 10.40
CA THR A 421 -36.90 -11.28 11.36
C THR A 421 -37.59 -12.48 12.03
N TYR A 422 -37.56 -13.63 11.36
CA TYR A 422 -37.82 -14.87 12.04
C TYR A 422 -36.59 -15.16 12.91
N THR A 423 -36.72 -14.83 14.18
CA THR A 423 -35.74 -15.29 15.17
C THR A 423 -36.15 -16.73 15.51
N PRO A 424 -35.29 -17.73 15.15
CA PRO A 424 -35.65 -19.11 15.49
C PRO A 424 -35.80 -19.26 16.99
N VAL A 425 -36.85 -19.90 17.44
CA VAL A 425 -37.04 -20.24 18.85
C VAL A 425 -36.13 -21.43 19.14
N ILE A 426 -34.89 -21.17 19.58
CA ILE A 426 -33.97 -22.24 20.01
C ILE A 426 -34.30 -22.66 21.44
N SER A 427 -34.26 -23.98 21.70
CA SER A 427 -34.51 -24.54 23.03
C SER A 427 -33.42 -24.13 24.03
N ALA A 428 -33.74 -24.14 25.33
CA ALA A 428 -32.74 -23.91 26.38
C ALA A 428 -31.64 -24.96 26.33
N ALA A 429 -31.91 -26.18 25.95
CA ALA A 429 -30.92 -27.24 25.76
C ALA A 429 -29.97 -26.93 24.59
N GLN A 430 -30.45 -26.41 23.49
CA GLN A 430 -29.64 -26.02 22.34
C GLN A 430 -28.77 -24.77 22.66
N LYS A 431 -29.28 -23.83 23.47
CA LYS A 431 -28.48 -22.72 23.97
C LYS A 431 -27.34 -23.19 24.88
N ALA A 432 -27.60 -24.20 25.74
CA ALA A 432 -26.58 -24.73 26.62
C ALA A 432 -25.52 -25.59 25.92
N ASN A 433 -25.90 -26.24 24.82
CA ASN A 433 -25.04 -27.09 24.02
C ASN A 433 -25.22 -26.76 22.52
N PRO A 434 -24.62 -25.65 22.01
CA PRO A 434 -24.80 -25.21 20.64
C PRO A 434 -24.09 -26.13 19.64
N ILE A 435 -24.51 -26.08 18.37
CA ILE A 435 -23.80 -26.71 17.25
C ILE A 435 -22.45 -26.00 17.12
N ARG A 436 -21.37 -26.78 17.07
CA ARG A 436 -20.00 -26.28 16.89
C ARG A 436 -19.65 -26.30 15.42
N MET A 437 -19.47 -25.14 14.83
CA MET A 437 -19.06 -24.97 13.44
C MET A 437 -17.63 -24.43 13.42
N LEU A 438 -16.71 -25.19 12.85
CA LEU A 438 -15.37 -24.73 12.51
C LEU A 438 -15.42 -24.13 11.11
N LEU A 439 -15.08 -22.84 10.96
CA LEU A 439 -14.96 -22.15 9.69
C LEU A 439 -13.47 -21.92 9.41
N VAL A 440 -12.99 -22.50 8.30
CA VAL A 440 -11.62 -22.38 7.85
C VAL A 440 -11.57 -21.94 6.39
N GLY A 441 -10.42 -21.46 5.95
CA GLY A 441 -10.21 -20.98 4.59
C GLY A 441 -9.27 -19.80 4.53
N ASP A 442 -9.51 -18.91 3.57
CA ASP A 442 -8.72 -17.70 3.37
C ASP A 442 -9.32 -16.46 4.08
N SER A 443 -8.88 -15.27 3.70
CA SER A 443 -9.38 -14.03 4.26
C SER A 443 -10.86 -13.75 3.98
N LEU A 444 -11.44 -14.35 2.94
CA LEU A 444 -12.88 -14.27 2.68
C LEU A 444 -13.65 -15.09 3.72
N ALA A 445 -13.18 -16.28 4.10
CA ALA A 445 -13.72 -17.07 5.19
C ALA A 445 -13.65 -16.29 6.51
N PHE A 446 -12.48 -15.72 6.82
CA PHE A 446 -12.26 -14.90 8.00
C PHE A 446 -13.24 -13.72 8.09
N SER A 447 -13.43 -12.97 7.00
CA SER A 447 -14.36 -11.84 6.99
C SER A 447 -15.84 -12.27 7.09
N LEU A 448 -16.19 -13.42 6.53
CA LEU A 448 -17.53 -14.03 6.68
C LEU A 448 -17.77 -14.44 8.14
N GLY A 449 -16.75 -15.03 8.78
CA GLY A 449 -16.78 -15.54 10.15
C GLY A 449 -17.15 -14.46 11.17
N TYR A 450 -16.70 -13.24 10.99
CA TYR A 450 -17.06 -12.11 11.86
C TYR A 450 -18.58 -11.88 11.91
N GLY A 451 -19.24 -11.70 10.76
CA GLY A 451 -20.67 -11.43 10.71
C GLY A 451 -21.49 -12.64 11.10
N VAL A 452 -21.13 -13.82 10.62
CA VAL A 452 -21.81 -15.08 10.97
C VAL A 452 -21.68 -15.36 12.48
N GLY A 453 -20.49 -15.15 13.05
CA GLY A 453 -20.20 -15.36 14.46
C GLY A 453 -21.03 -14.46 15.39
N ASN A 454 -21.26 -13.19 15.00
CA ASN A 454 -22.05 -12.25 15.77
C ASN A 454 -23.47 -12.75 16.04
N VAL A 455 -24.13 -13.35 15.04
CA VAL A 455 -25.51 -13.79 15.12
C VAL A 455 -25.67 -15.29 15.42
N ALA A 456 -24.59 -16.06 15.33
CA ALA A 456 -24.60 -17.51 15.52
C ALA A 456 -25.29 -17.99 16.80
N PRO A 457 -25.10 -17.36 17.99
CA PRO A 457 -25.81 -17.79 19.21
C PRO A 457 -27.33 -17.69 19.11
N THR A 458 -27.85 -16.75 18.31
CA THR A 458 -29.28 -16.59 18.04
C THR A 458 -29.87 -17.77 17.28
N TYR A 459 -29.04 -18.48 16.51
CA TYR A 459 -29.39 -19.65 15.73
C TYR A 459 -28.95 -20.98 16.36
N GLY A 460 -28.44 -20.93 17.60
CA GLY A 460 -27.98 -22.11 18.32
C GLY A 460 -26.64 -22.66 17.85
N TYR A 461 -25.81 -21.81 17.29
CA TYR A 461 -24.44 -22.13 16.85
C TYR A 461 -23.38 -21.47 17.73
N LYS A 462 -22.23 -22.13 17.78
CA LYS A 462 -20.94 -21.54 18.17
C LYS A 462 -20.02 -21.69 16.98
N VAL A 463 -19.57 -20.58 16.43
CA VAL A 463 -18.62 -20.52 15.30
C VAL A 463 -17.22 -20.33 15.85
N TYR A 464 -16.30 -21.16 15.38
CA TYR A 464 -14.86 -21.00 15.54
C TYR A 464 -14.32 -20.58 14.19
N ASP A 465 -13.75 -19.38 14.12
CA ASP A 465 -13.23 -18.78 12.90
C ASP A 465 -11.69 -18.88 12.93
N ASP A 466 -11.19 -19.97 12.36
CA ASP A 466 -9.77 -20.31 12.30
C ASP A 466 -9.26 -20.21 10.84
N ALA A 467 -9.81 -19.25 10.09
CA ALA A 467 -9.40 -18.98 8.72
C ALA A 467 -8.03 -18.32 8.66
N LEU A 468 -7.19 -18.76 7.72
CA LEU A 468 -5.81 -18.31 7.56
C LEU A 468 -5.73 -17.22 6.48
N ILE A 469 -5.59 -15.97 6.90
CA ILE A 469 -5.54 -14.82 6.01
C ILE A 469 -4.38 -14.96 5.01
N GLY A 470 -4.69 -14.79 3.71
CA GLY A 470 -3.68 -14.87 2.66
C GLY A 470 -3.34 -16.30 2.21
N CYS A 471 -4.03 -17.31 2.73
CA CYS A 471 -3.73 -18.72 2.47
C CYS A 471 -4.82 -19.40 1.65
N GLY A 472 -4.45 -19.94 0.47
CA GLY A 472 -5.25 -20.92 -0.25
C GLY A 472 -4.87 -22.36 0.12
N VAL A 473 -5.59 -23.34 -0.43
CA VAL A 473 -5.22 -24.76 -0.26
C VAL A 473 -3.97 -25.14 -1.05
N ILE A 474 -3.68 -24.42 -2.15
CA ILE A 474 -2.38 -24.52 -2.86
C ILE A 474 -1.48 -23.41 -2.32
N TYR A 475 -0.42 -23.76 -1.61
CA TYR A 475 0.55 -22.80 -1.07
C TYR A 475 1.91 -22.84 -1.76
N GLN A 476 2.17 -23.86 -2.58
CA GLN A 476 3.45 -24.06 -3.27
C GLN A 476 3.59 -23.13 -4.48
N GLY A 477 4.85 -22.88 -4.86
CA GLY A 477 5.17 -22.00 -5.98
C GLY A 477 5.12 -20.51 -5.63
N ILE A 478 5.37 -19.68 -6.62
CA ILE A 478 5.22 -18.24 -6.55
C ILE A 478 3.93 -17.81 -7.25
N ILE A 479 3.29 -16.80 -6.74
CA ILE A 479 2.05 -16.23 -7.30
C ILE A 479 2.32 -14.87 -7.92
N ASP A 480 1.45 -14.45 -8.82
CA ASP A 480 1.30 -13.06 -9.24
C ASP A 480 0.00 -12.51 -8.63
N ASP A 481 0.11 -11.84 -7.49
CA ASP A 481 -1.00 -11.13 -6.87
C ASP A 481 -0.93 -9.65 -7.25
N ARG A 482 -1.59 -9.29 -8.34
CA ARG A 482 -1.69 -7.92 -8.85
C ARG A 482 -0.33 -7.27 -9.10
N GLY A 483 0.57 -8.02 -9.76
CA GLY A 483 1.93 -7.60 -10.06
C GLY A 483 2.92 -7.80 -8.90
N ALA A 484 2.46 -8.25 -7.74
CA ALA A 484 3.31 -8.68 -6.65
C ALA A 484 3.69 -10.16 -6.84
N ILE A 485 4.85 -10.38 -7.41
CA ILE A 485 5.37 -11.72 -7.67
C ILE A 485 6.16 -12.23 -6.47
N GLY A 486 5.71 -13.32 -5.86
CA GLY A 486 6.36 -13.90 -4.70
C GLY A 486 5.67 -15.16 -4.17
N PRO A 487 6.21 -15.77 -3.11
CA PRO A 487 5.52 -16.87 -2.43
C PRO A 487 4.21 -16.34 -1.81
N GLN A 488 3.19 -17.18 -1.81
CA GLN A 488 1.90 -16.85 -1.18
C GLN A 488 2.10 -16.57 0.30
N ALA A 489 1.46 -15.50 0.79
CA ALA A 489 1.61 -15.03 2.17
C ALA A 489 3.07 -14.91 2.61
N SER A 490 3.84 -14.11 1.89
CA SER A 490 5.23 -13.83 2.21
C SER A 490 5.36 -13.33 3.66
N GLY A 491 5.86 -14.20 4.54
CA GLY A 491 6.06 -13.92 5.96
C GLY A 491 5.18 -14.70 6.95
N SER A 492 4.18 -15.46 6.50
CA SER A 492 3.42 -16.37 7.35
C SER A 492 3.88 -17.80 7.15
N SER A 493 4.50 -18.41 8.18
CA SER A 493 4.76 -19.84 8.22
C SER A 493 3.46 -20.66 8.22
N THR A 494 2.35 -20.07 8.61
CA THR A 494 1.04 -20.71 8.76
C THR A 494 0.49 -21.27 7.46
N CYS A 495 0.67 -20.62 6.30
CA CYS A 495 0.22 -21.19 5.03
C CYS A 495 0.94 -22.47 4.64
N ILE A 496 2.17 -22.68 5.08
CA ILE A 496 2.94 -23.90 4.79
C ILE A 496 2.39 -25.07 5.60
N ASP A 497 1.98 -24.80 6.83
CA ASP A 497 1.56 -25.79 7.81
C ASP A 497 0.03 -25.82 8.03
N TRP A 498 -0.77 -25.25 7.11
CA TRP A 498 -2.23 -25.13 7.28
C TRP A 498 -2.90 -26.49 7.61
N GLN A 499 -2.36 -27.60 7.11
CA GLN A 499 -2.89 -28.93 7.41
C GLN A 499 -2.73 -29.30 8.89
N GLN A 500 -1.65 -28.85 9.51
CA GLN A 500 -1.39 -29.10 10.93
C GLN A 500 -2.21 -28.15 11.81
N GLU A 501 -2.33 -26.90 11.40
CA GLU A 501 -3.20 -25.92 12.06
C GLU A 501 -4.65 -26.44 12.11
N TYR A 502 -5.24 -26.78 10.97
CA TYR A 502 -6.61 -27.30 10.94
C TYR A 502 -6.80 -28.62 11.73
N LYS A 503 -5.80 -29.50 11.83
CA LYS A 503 -5.87 -30.67 12.71
C LYS A 503 -5.90 -30.28 14.18
N GLN A 504 -5.11 -29.27 14.56
CA GLN A 504 -5.09 -28.74 15.92
C GLN A 504 -6.41 -28.10 16.29
N ASP A 505 -7.00 -27.30 15.40
CA ASP A 505 -8.29 -26.63 15.60
C ASP A 505 -9.43 -27.66 15.78
N ILE A 506 -9.46 -28.71 14.95
CA ILE A 506 -10.42 -29.81 15.10
C ILE A 506 -10.25 -30.51 16.46
N TYR A 507 -9.02 -30.69 16.91
CA TYR A 507 -8.76 -31.31 18.20
C TYR A 507 -9.21 -30.42 19.36
N LEU A 508 -8.94 -29.13 19.29
CA LEU A 508 -9.27 -28.14 20.35
C LEU A 508 -10.79 -27.88 20.41
N ASP A 509 -11.43 -27.68 19.29
CA ASP A 509 -12.81 -27.21 19.22
C ASP A 509 -13.83 -28.32 19.10
N SER A 510 -13.38 -29.51 18.68
CA SER A 510 -14.23 -30.71 18.49
C SER A 510 -15.54 -30.33 17.74
N PRO A 511 -15.46 -29.86 16.48
CA PRO A 511 -16.60 -29.34 15.76
C PRO A 511 -17.61 -30.47 15.38
N ASP A 512 -18.89 -30.10 15.30
CA ASP A 512 -19.94 -30.95 14.74
C ASP A 512 -19.98 -30.87 13.21
N VAL A 513 -19.38 -29.80 12.65
CA VAL A 513 -19.24 -29.59 11.21
C VAL A 513 -18.02 -28.69 10.93
N SER A 514 -17.25 -29.03 9.89
CA SER A 514 -16.16 -28.22 9.38
C SER A 514 -16.57 -27.58 8.04
N VAL A 515 -16.38 -26.28 7.89
CA VAL A 515 -16.75 -25.51 6.71
C VAL A 515 -15.50 -24.86 6.11
N LEU A 516 -15.23 -25.11 4.82
CA LEU A 516 -14.11 -24.55 4.09
C LEU A 516 -14.60 -23.55 3.04
N LEU A 517 -14.05 -22.33 3.07
CA LEU A 517 -14.25 -21.30 2.05
C LEU A 517 -12.88 -20.79 1.57
N VAL A 518 -12.53 -21.15 0.34
CA VAL A 518 -11.35 -20.71 -0.39
C VAL A 518 -11.74 -20.42 -1.84
N GLY A 519 -10.86 -19.80 -2.62
CA GLY A 519 -11.11 -19.62 -4.05
C GLY A 519 -10.36 -18.49 -4.71
N ARG A 520 -10.18 -17.32 -4.06
CA ARG A 520 -9.44 -16.22 -4.67
C ARG A 520 -8.00 -16.62 -4.97
N TRP A 521 -7.33 -17.21 -4.02
CA TRP A 521 -5.92 -17.60 -4.13
C TRP A 521 -5.68 -18.70 -5.16
N GLU A 522 -6.68 -19.53 -5.43
CA GLU A 522 -6.66 -20.56 -6.46
C GLU A 522 -6.94 -20.00 -7.87
N CYS A 523 -7.50 -18.80 -7.96
CA CYS A 523 -7.74 -18.11 -9.23
C CYS A 523 -6.55 -17.26 -9.72
N LEU A 524 -5.47 -17.12 -8.93
CA LEU A 524 -4.25 -16.39 -9.30
C LEU A 524 -3.39 -17.18 -10.30
N ASP A 525 -2.58 -16.45 -11.06
CA ASP A 525 -1.47 -17.05 -11.82
C ASP A 525 -0.39 -17.55 -10.84
N ARG A 526 0.13 -18.76 -11.11
CA ARG A 526 1.10 -19.42 -10.24
C ARG A 526 2.21 -20.08 -11.03
N ASN A 527 3.45 -19.98 -10.57
CA ASN A 527 4.60 -20.62 -11.18
C ASN A 527 5.21 -21.64 -10.19
N PHE A 528 5.17 -22.93 -10.58
CA PHE A 528 5.73 -24.03 -9.82
C PHE A 528 7.18 -24.39 -10.24
N GLY A 529 7.83 -23.52 -11.03
CA GLY A 529 9.19 -23.72 -11.53
C GLY A 529 9.26 -24.07 -13.04
N ASN A 530 8.12 -24.38 -13.67
CA ASN A 530 8.03 -24.76 -15.10
C ASN A 530 7.34 -23.71 -15.97
N GLY A 531 7.13 -22.50 -15.45
CA GLY A 531 6.38 -21.44 -16.11
C GLY A 531 5.11 -21.07 -15.34
N TRP A 532 4.42 -20.03 -15.82
CA TRP A 532 3.17 -19.57 -15.23
C TRP A 532 2.02 -20.48 -15.65
N GLU A 533 1.27 -20.94 -14.65
CA GLU A 533 0.07 -21.78 -14.80
C GLU A 533 -1.10 -21.09 -14.08
N HIS A 534 -2.32 -21.41 -14.52
CA HIS A 534 -3.54 -20.94 -13.88
C HIS A 534 -4.64 -21.99 -13.96
N ILE A 535 -5.69 -21.78 -13.19
CA ILE A 535 -6.86 -22.65 -13.20
C ILE A 535 -7.49 -22.73 -14.60
N GLY A 536 -7.95 -23.92 -14.98
CA GLY A 536 -8.38 -24.28 -16.33
C GLY A 536 -7.29 -24.92 -17.17
N GLN A 537 -6.03 -24.99 -16.67
CA GLN A 537 -4.94 -25.77 -17.27
C GLN A 537 -4.80 -27.11 -16.54
N SER A 538 -4.64 -28.18 -17.32
CA SER A 538 -4.69 -29.56 -16.82
C SER A 538 -3.79 -29.84 -15.63
N ASP A 539 -2.57 -29.31 -15.59
CA ASP A 539 -1.63 -29.60 -14.53
C ASP A 539 -1.91 -28.79 -13.26
N PHE A 540 -2.35 -27.55 -13.41
CA PHE A 540 -2.87 -26.75 -12.30
C PHE A 540 -4.11 -27.42 -11.67
N ASP A 541 -5.07 -27.82 -12.50
CA ASP A 541 -6.32 -28.42 -12.05
C ASP A 541 -6.09 -29.72 -11.27
N LYS A 542 -5.15 -30.57 -11.72
CA LYS A 542 -4.77 -31.78 -10.99
C LYS A 542 -4.18 -31.47 -9.60
N ARG A 543 -3.33 -30.44 -9.51
CA ARG A 543 -2.76 -29.98 -8.22
C ARG A 543 -3.84 -29.51 -7.28
N LEU A 544 -4.81 -28.72 -7.81
CA LEU A 544 -5.94 -28.24 -7.02
C LEU A 544 -6.83 -29.38 -6.50
N VAL A 545 -7.13 -30.36 -7.34
CA VAL A 545 -7.89 -31.56 -6.92
C VAL A 545 -7.18 -32.29 -5.79
N ILE A 546 -5.86 -32.46 -5.88
CA ILE A 546 -5.06 -33.11 -4.83
C ILE A 546 -5.14 -32.28 -3.52
N ALA A 547 -4.94 -30.97 -3.60
CA ALA A 547 -4.95 -30.09 -2.44
C ALA A 547 -6.33 -30.06 -1.74
N LEU A 548 -7.42 -30.00 -2.50
CA LEU A 548 -8.77 -30.03 -1.97
C LEU A 548 -9.09 -31.38 -1.31
N ASN A 549 -8.67 -32.50 -1.90
CA ASN A 549 -8.84 -33.83 -1.28
C ASN A 549 -8.04 -33.92 0.04
N GLN A 550 -6.85 -33.34 0.10
CA GLN A 550 -6.08 -33.26 1.35
C GLN A 550 -6.81 -32.40 2.39
N ALA A 551 -7.40 -31.28 2.00
CA ALA A 551 -8.19 -30.43 2.90
C ALA A 551 -9.40 -31.20 3.46
N ILE A 552 -10.14 -31.90 2.61
CA ILE A 552 -11.26 -32.76 3.04
C ILE A 552 -10.79 -33.82 4.03
N ALA A 553 -9.69 -34.50 3.74
CA ALA A 553 -9.16 -35.55 4.62
C ALA A 553 -8.75 -35.01 5.99
N VAL A 554 -8.14 -33.83 6.05
CA VAL A 554 -7.80 -33.15 7.30
C VAL A 554 -9.06 -32.74 8.06
N LEU A 555 -9.99 -32.09 7.41
CA LEU A 555 -11.21 -31.54 8.02
C LEU A 555 -12.21 -32.66 8.44
N HIS A 556 -12.12 -33.84 7.83
CA HIS A 556 -12.90 -35.01 8.20
C HIS A 556 -12.31 -35.78 9.40
N THR A 557 -11.26 -35.28 10.00
CA THR A 557 -10.71 -35.92 11.22
C THR A 557 -11.82 -36.06 12.28
N ASN A 558 -11.82 -37.18 13.00
CA ASN A 558 -12.88 -37.57 13.94
C ASN A 558 -14.26 -37.81 13.29
N ASN A 559 -14.30 -38.12 12.00
CA ASN A 559 -15.52 -38.26 11.20
C ASN A 559 -16.42 -37.00 11.16
N THR A 560 -15.85 -35.82 11.34
CA THR A 560 -16.57 -34.55 11.21
C THR A 560 -17.02 -34.38 9.75
N PRO A 561 -18.30 -34.05 9.46
CA PRO A 561 -18.74 -33.75 8.10
C PRO A 561 -18.08 -32.47 7.59
N VAL A 562 -17.70 -32.48 6.31
CA VAL A 562 -17.02 -31.35 5.68
C VAL A 562 -17.96 -30.67 4.69
N ILE A 563 -18.06 -29.34 4.77
CA ILE A 563 -18.80 -28.54 3.82
C ILE A 563 -17.83 -27.67 3.05
N LEU A 564 -17.89 -27.71 1.72
CA LEU A 564 -17.18 -26.81 0.83
C LEU A 564 -18.14 -25.71 0.35
N LEU A 565 -17.81 -24.47 0.59
CA LEU A 565 -18.55 -23.32 0.07
C LEU A 565 -18.02 -22.95 -1.32
N THR A 566 -18.91 -22.76 -2.30
CA THR A 566 -18.46 -22.27 -3.62
C THR A 566 -17.92 -20.85 -3.52
N ALA A 567 -16.88 -20.56 -4.30
CA ALA A 567 -16.30 -19.22 -4.38
C ALA A 567 -17.28 -18.26 -5.10
N PRO A 568 -17.44 -17.03 -4.59
CA PRO A 568 -18.18 -15.98 -5.29
C PRO A 568 -17.34 -15.33 -6.38
N TYR A 569 -17.97 -14.47 -7.19
CA TYR A 569 -17.24 -13.61 -8.11
C TYR A 569 -16.57 -12.45 -7.35
N TYR A 570 -15.43 -11.98 -7.89
CA TYR A 570 -14.60 -10.92 -7.32
C TYR A 570 -14.61 -9.69 -8.24
N ASP A 571 -14.36 -8.51 -7.68
CA ASP A 571 -14.15 -7.25 -8.42
C ASP A 571 -13.17 -6.37 -7.65
N GLN A 572 -11.90 -6.69 -7.78
CA GLN A 572 -10.81 -5.97 -7.12
C GLN A 572 -10.38 -4.71 -7.88
N GLY A 573 -11.18 -4.32 -8.86
CA GLY A 573 -10.90 -3.20 -9.73
C GLY A 573 -10.06 -3.58 -10.94
N VAL A 574 -9.27 -2.64 -11.43
CA VAL A 574 -8.52 -2.81 -12.68
C VAL A 574 -7.02 -2.69 -12.47
N GLN A 575 -6.29 -3.43 -13.29
CA GLN A 575 -4.84 -3.29 -13.39
C GLN A 575 -4.45 -1.86 -13.81
N PRO A 576 -3.19 -1.44 -13.59
CA PRO A 576 -2.72 -0.14 -14.07
C PRO A 576 -2.92 0.10 -15.57
N ASN A 577 -2.92 -0.97 -16.39
CA ASN A 577 -3.22 -0.90 -17.83
C ASN A 577 -4.74 -0.78 -18.15
N GLY A 578 -5.61 -0.80 -17.13
CA GLY A 578 -7.06 -0.69 -17.25
C GLY A 578 -7.81 -1.98 -17.52
N LEU A 579 -7.13 -3.13 -17.57
CA LEU A 579 -7.77 -4.44 -17.69
C LEU A 579 -8.15 -5.01 -16.31
N PRO A 580 -9.18 -5.89 -16.23
CA PRO A 580 -9.46 -6.61 -14.99
C PRO A 580 -8.25 -7.44 -14.53
N TRP A 581 -8.17 -7.68 -13.24
CA TRP A 581 -7.20 -8.63 -12.72
C TRP A 581 -7.55 -10.06 -13.17
N PRO A 582 -6.57 -10.96 -13.36
CA PRO A 582 -6.83 -12.33 -13.80
C PRO A 582 -7.84 -13.07 -12.91
N GLU A 583 -7.74 -12.91 -11.60
CA GLU A 583 -8.64 -13.55 -10.61
C GLU A 583 -10.07 -13.01 -10.63
N ASP A 584 -10.29 -11.81 -11.13
CA ASP A 584 -11.63 -11.23 -11.32
C ASP A 584 -12.31 -11.77 -12.59
N THR A 585 -11.61 -12.61 -13.35
CA THR A 585 -12.15 -13.21 -14.58
C THR A 585 -13.20 -14.28 -14.24
N PRO A 586 -14.47 -14.12 -14.63
CA PRO A 586 -15.55 -15.03 -14.25
C PRO A 586 -15.27 -16.50 -14.61
N SER A 587 -14.59 -16.76 -15.72
CA SER A 587 -14.25 -18.13 -16.14
C SER A 587 -13.36 -18.87 -15.15
N ARG A 588 -12.49 -18.18 -14.41
CA ARG A 588 -11.64 -18.80 -13.39
C ARG A 588 -12.46 -19.24 -12.17
N VAL A 589 -13.39 -18.41 -11.72
CA VAL A 589 -14.33 -18.76 -10.62
C VAL A 589 -15.22 -19.93 -11.02
N VAL A 590 -15.72 -19.94 -12.26
CA VAL A 590 -16.50 -21.07 -12.80
C VAL A 590 -15.68 -22.34 -12.83
N ALA A 591 -14.43 -22.29 -13.29
CA ALA A 591 -13.52 -23.45 -13.31
C ALA A 591 -13.26 -23.97 -11.89
N PHE A 592 -12.96 -23.07 -10.95
CA PHE A 592 -12.78 -23.44 -9.53
C PHE A 592 -14.00 -24.14 -8.94
N ASN A 593 -15.17 -23.53 -9.09
CA ASN A 593 -16.43 -24.10 -8.58
C ASN A 593 -16.79 -25.43 -9.27
N SER A 594 -16.37 -25.65 -10.52
CA SER A 594 -16.52 -26.94 -11.21
C SER A 594 -15.64 -28.01 -10.59
N ILE A 595 -14.40 -27.69 -10.27
CA ILE A 595 -13.47 -28.60 -9.58
C ILE A 595 -13.97 -28.92 -8.18
N LEU A 596 -14.49 -27.93 -7.42
CA LEU A 596 -15.13 -28.19 -6.12
C LEU A 596 -16.25 -29.24 -6.22
N ARG A 597 -17.16 -29.08 -7.21
CA ARG A 597 -18.26 -30.04 -7.43
C ARG A 597 -17.71 -31.44 -7.75
N GLN A 598 -16.71 -31.54 -8.59
CA GLN A 598 -16.06 -32.82 -8.92
C GLN A 598 -15.47 -33.49 -7.68
N VAL A 599 -14.74 -32.74 -6.85
CA VAL A 599 -14.11 -33.26 -5.63
C VAL A 599 -15.16 -33.72 -4.62
N VAL A 600 -16.24 -32.95 -4.43
CA VAL A 600 -17.33 -33.35 -3.55
C VAL A 600 -18.03 -34.61 -4.05
N GLN A 601 -18.31 -34.72 -5.34
CA GLN A 601 -18.90 -35.94 -5.93
C GLN A 601 -18.00 -37.18 -5.72
N SER A 602 -16.70 -37.01 -5.84
CA SER A 602 -15.75 -38.11 -5.65
C SER A 602 -15.46 -38.44 -4.17
N SER A 603 -15.93 -37.63 -3.22
CA SER A 603 -15.75 -37.83 -1.78
C SER A 603 -16.69 -38.89 -1.18
N HIS A 604 -17.63 -39.45 -1.97
CA HIS A 604 -18.57 -40.48 -1.55
C HIS A 604 -19.39 -40.12 -0.28
N GLY A 605 -19.78 -38.85 -0.15
CA GLY A 605 -20.61 -38.38 0.97
C GLY A 605 -19.83 -37.89 2.20
N VAL A 606 -18.51 -37.87 2.15
CA VAL A 606 -17.68 -37.28 3.21
C VAL A 606 -17.77 -35.75 3.17
N ALA A 607 -17.75 -35.18 1.96
CA ALA A 607 -17.88 -33.75 1.77
C ALA A 607 -19.23 -33.39 1.12
N HIS A 608 -19.74 -32.21 1.48
CA HIS A 608 -20.97 -31.62 0.97
C HIS A 608 -20.68 -30.27 0.34
N LEU A 609 -21.46 -29.86 -0.65
CA LEU A 609 -21.35 -28.58 -1.31
C LEU A 609 -22.49 -27.65 -0.89
N VAL A 610 -22.15 -26.39 -0.59
CA VAL A 610 -23.13 -25.32 -0.41
C VAL A 610 -22.80 -24.20 -1.40
N ASP A 611 -23.77 -23.83 -2.24
CA ASP A 611 -23.58 -22.84 -3.32
C ASP A 611 -23.59 -21.40 -2.78
N PHE A 612 -22.65 -21.10 -1.88
CA PHE A 612 -22.46 -19.78 -1.28
C PHE A 612 -22.18 -18.71 -2.34
N GLY A 613 -21.27 -19.00 -3.27
CA GLY A 613 -20.93 -18.09 -4.36
C GLY A 613 -22.14 -17.68 -5.18
N LYS A 614 -23.05 -18.64 -5.50
CA LYS A 614 -24.29 -18.35 -6.21
C LYS A 614 -25.25 -17.51 -5.38
N TYR A 615 -25.28 -17.71 -4.05
CA TYR A 615 -26.17 -16.95 -3.16
C TYR A 615 -25.78 -15.47 -3.09
N ILE A 616 -24.49 -15.16 -2.95
CA ILE A 616 -24.01 -13.77 -2.82
C ILE A 616 -23.57 -13.11 -4.14
N SER A 617 -23.63 -13.85 -5.25
CA SER A 617 -23.30 -13.36 -6.59
C SER A 617 -24.45 -13.69 -7.57
N PRO A 618 -25.60 -12.99 -7.44
CA PRO A 618 -26.76 -13.23 -8.27
C PRO A 618 -26.41 -13.00 -9.75
N ASN A 619 -27.04 -13.78 -10.63
CA ASN A 619 -26.81 -13.75 -12.08
C ASN A 619 -25.35 -14.08 -12.50
N ASN A 620 -24.59 -14.77 -11.65
CA ASN A 620 -23.19 -15.08 -11.87
C ASN A 620 -22.31 -13.83 -12.09
N GLN A 621 -22.60 -12.77 -11.34
CA GLN A 621 -21.85 -11.51 -11.36
C GLN A 621 -21.51 -11.08 -9.93
N PHE A 622 -20.43 -10.31 -9.80
CA PHE A 622 -20.11 -9.66 -8.54
C PHE A 622 -21.26 -8.77 -8.08
N ALA A 623 -21.62 -8.86 -6.79
CA ALA A 623 -22.57 -7.98 -6.16
C ALA A 623 -21.94 -7.36 -4.91
N GLN A 624 -21.83 -6.05 -4.89
CA GLN A 624 -21.36 -5.32 -3.72
C GLN A 624 -22.43 -5.14 -2.69
N GLU A 625 -23.69 -5.02 -3.15
CA GLU A 625 -24.88 -4.80 -2.31
C GLU A 625 -25.95 -5.84 -2.63
N MET A 626 -26.69 -6.27 -1.62
CA MET A 626 -27.80 -7.20 -1.72
C MET A 626 -28.89 -6.80 -0.72
N ASN A 627 -30.12 -6.63 -1.21
CA ASN A 627 -31.27 -6.21 -0.40
C ASN A 627 -31.06 -4.90 0.38
N GLY A 628 -30.31 -3.94 -0.16
CA GLY A 628 -29.99 -2.68 0.49
C GLY A 628 -28.90 -2.76 1.55
N ILE A 629 -28.21 -3.93 1.66
CA ILE A 629 -27.07 -4.13 2.53
C ILE A 629 -25.83 -4.25 1.67
N GLN A 630 -24.80 -3.46 1.98
CA GLN A 630 -23.48 -3.69 1.43
C GLN A 630 -22.92 -4.99 1.99
N ILE A 631 -22.87 -6.04 1.16
CA ILE A 631 -22.39 -7.38 1.55
C ILE A 631 -20.91 -7.58 1.35
N ARG A 632 -20.30 -6.81 0.45
CA ARG A 632 -18.86 -6.88 0.13
C ARG A 632 -18.19 -5.56 0.46
N THR A 633 -16.97 -5.64 0.98
CA THR A 633 -16.13 -4.46 1.19
C THR A 633 -15.73 -3.82 -0.15
N SER A 634 -15.21 -2.60 -0.10
CA SER A 634 -14.78 -1.86 -1.29
C SER A 634 -13.61 -2.50 -2.04
N ASP A 635 -12.97 -3.49 -1.44
CA ASP A 635 -11.89 -4.26 -2.09
C ASP A 635 -12.39 -5.31 -3.09
N GLY A 636 -13.70 -5.52 -3.16
CA GLY A 636 -14.32 -6.48 -4.07
C GLY A 636 -14.11 -7.95 -3.71
N VAL A 637 -13.55 -8.27 -2.53
CA VAL A 637 -13.24 -9.63 -2.07
C VAL A 637 -13.97 -9.98 -0.79
N HIS A 638 -13.78 -9.18 0.28
CA HIS A 638 -14.17 -9.55 1.64
C HIS A 638 -15.63 -9.25 1.94
N MET A 639 -16.19 -9.97 2.90
CA MET A 639 -17.53 -9.70 3.40
C MET A 639 -17.51 -8.53 4.38
N THR A 640 -18.57 -7.72 4.39
CA THR A 640 -18.84 -6.81 5.49
C THR A 640 -19.45 -7.57 6.67
N ILE A 641 -19.35 -7.00 7.88
CA ILE A 641 -20.04 -7.59 9.06
C ILE A 641 -21.54 -7.69 8.81
N PRO A 642 -22.25 -6.64 8.38
CA PRO A 642 -23.69 -6.74 8.03
C PRO A 642 -23.97 -7.76 6.92
N GLY A 643 -23.06 -7.90 5.95
CA GLY A 643 -23.16 -8.92 4.90
C GLY A 643 -23.11 -10.34 5.44
N GLY A 644 -22.18 -10.62 6.35
CA GLY A 644 -22.07 -11.90 7.04
C GLY A 644 -23.29 -12.19 7.93
N GLU A 645 -23.77 -11.19 8.66
CA GLU A 645 -25.00 -11.30 9.48
C GLU A 645 -26.24 -11.60 8.63
N MET A 646 -26.36 -10.99 7.45
CA MET A 646 -27.45 -11.23 6.50
C MET A 646 -27.40 -12.65 5.91
N VAL A 647 -26.20 -13.15 5.62
CA VAL A 647 -26.00 -14.48 5.03
C VAL A 647 -26.22 -15.60 6.05
N ALA A 648 -25.95 -15.36 7.33
CA ALA A 648 -25.93 -16.37 8.39
C ALA A 648 -27.22 -17.23 8.48
N PRO A 649 -28.46 -16.69 8.46
CA PRO A 649 -29.66 -17.49 8.51
C PRO A 649 -29.78 -18.49 7.37
N TRP A 650 -29.47 -18.05 6.16
CA TRP A 650 -29.44 -18.92 4.99
C TRP A 650 -28.34 -19.99 5.12
N LEU A 651 -27.12 -19.59 5.49
CA LEU A 651 -25.99 -20.50 5.62
C LEU A 651 -26.30 -21.60 6.65
N PHE A 652 -26.78 -21.23 7.83
CA PHE A 652 -27.16 -22.20 8.86
C PHE A 652 -28.30 -23.14 8.39
N SER A 653 -29.25 -22.65 7.59
CA SER A 653 -30.29 -23.51 7.03
C SER A 653 -29.75 -24.59 6.10
N GLN A 654 -28.65 -24.29 5.37
CA GLN A 654 -27.95 -25.24 4.49
C GLN A 654 -27.08 -26.23 5.30
N ILE A 655 -26.53 -25.78 6.42
CA ILE A 655 -25.62 -26.57 7.28
C ILE A 655 -26.42 -27.53 8.18
N ASN A 656 -27.57 -27.11 8.70
CA ASN A 656 -28.38 -27.87 9.65
C ASN A 656 -28.60 -29.36 9.28
N PRO A 657 -29.03 -29.72 8.06
CA PRO A 657 -29.28 -31.11 7.71
C PRO A 657 -28.00 -32.00 7.74
N ILE A 658 -26.86 -31.36 7.57
CA ILE A 658 -25.55 -32.03 7.52
C ILE A 658 -24.97 -32.17 8.94
N ALA A 659 -25.08 -31.12 9.75
CA ALA A 659 -24.52 -31.06 11.10
C ALA A 659 -25.37 -31.82 12.15
N GLU A 660 -26.70 -31.82 12.01
CA GLU A 660 -27.61 -32.35 13.00
C GLU A 660 -27.33 -33.81 13.41
N PRO A 661 -27.06 -34.78 12.52
CA PRO A 661 -26.75 -36.14 12.91
C PRO A 661 -25.54 -36.26 13.85
N TYR A 662 -24.53 -35.42 13.64
CA TYR A 662 -23.30 -35.39 14.42
C TYR A 662 -23.49 -34.66 15.74
N TYR A 663 -24.22 -33.57 15.72
CA TYR A 663 -24.64 -32.82 16.89
C TYR A 663 -25.47 -33.67 17.85
N LEU A 664 -26.48 -34.44 17.34
CA LEU A 664 -27.26 -35.37 18.14
C LEU A 664 -26.41 -36.48 18.74
N LYS A 665 -25.48 -37.03 17.98
CA LYS A 665 -24.53 -38.07 18.45
C LYS A 665 -23.66 -37.57 19.59
N ARG A 666 -23.32 -36.26 19.60
CA ARG A 666 -22.58 -35.60 20.71
C ARG A 666 -23.47 -35.29 21.93
N GLY A 667 -24.76 -35.63 21.89
CA GLY A 667 -25.73 -35.33 22.97
C GLY A 667 -26.40 -33.98 22.80
N GLY A 668 -26.50 -33.46 21.58
CA GLY A 668 -27.30 -32.30 21.25
C GLY A 668 -28.80 -32.56 21.31
N ALA A 669 -29.58 -31.50 21.38
CA ALA A 669 -31.04 -31.56 21.30
C ALA A 669 -31.52 -31.45 19.84
N PRO A 670 -32.63 -32.15 19.44
CA PRO A 670 -33.16 -32.01 18.08
C PRO A 670 -33.33 -30.55 17.70
N LEU A 671 -32.96 -30.21 16.46
CA LEU A 671 -33.08 -28.85 15.96
C LEU A 671 -34.57 -28.51 15.73
N THR A 672 -34.97 -27.34 16.18
CA THR A 672 -36.29 -26.81 15.81
C THR A 672 -36.24 -26.39 14.34
N THR A 673 -37.15 -26.94 13.53
CA THR A 673 -37.24 -26.60 12.11
C THR A 673 -37.37 -25.10 11.91
N ILE A 674 -36.45 -24.50 11.14
CA ILE A 674 -36.58 -23.11 10.72
C ILE A 674 -37.64 -23.06 9.62
N PRO A 675 -38.82 -22.44 9.83
CA PRO A 675 -39.80 -22.26 8.76
C PRO A 675 -39.18 -21.43 7.63
N GLY A 676 -39.20 -21.92 6.42
CA GLY A 676 -38.65 -21.27 5.24
C GLY A 676 -37.49 -22.01 4.55
N SER A 677 -37.07 -23.19 5.06
CA SER A 677 -36.01 -24.02 4.48
C SER A 677 -36.29 -24.58 3.07
N ASN A 678 -37.53 -24.42 2.56
CA ASN A 678 -37.92 -24.84 1.21
C ASN A 678 -37.83 -23.72 0.15
N SER A 679 -37.16 -22.62 0.43
CA SER A 679 -37.08 -21.56 -0.57
C SER A 679 -36.00 -21.87 -1.60
N THR A 680 -36.44 -22.20 -2.80
CA THR A 680 -35.76 -21.85 -4.06
C THR A 680 -35.10 -20.47 -3.92
N VAL A 681 -33.88 -20.34 -4.45
CA VAL A 681 -33.15 -19.07 -4.53
C VAL A 681 -34.11 -17.90 -4.70
N PRO A 682 -34.12 -16.89 -3.82
CA PRO A 682 -35.01 -15.76 -3.98
C PRO A 682 -34.76 -15.12 -5.35
N THR A 683 -35.81 -14.93 -6.13
CA THR A 683 -35.73 -14.10 -7.35
C THR A 683 -35.59 -12.68 -6.87
N ILE A 684 -34.36 -12.19 -6.84
CA ILE A 684 -34.04 -10.84 -6.36
C ILE A 684 -34.48 -9.88 -7.47
N ALA A 685 -35.40 -8.98 -7.16
CA ALA A 685 -35.72 -7.84 -8.00
C ALA A 685 -34.48 -6.90 -8.00
N ILE A 686 -33.69 -6.98 -9.05
CA ILE A 686 -32.61 -6.03 -9.29
C ILE A 686 -33.26 -4.74 -9.76
N ASN A 687 -33.07 -3.68 -9.00
CA ASN A 687 -33.44 -2.33 -9.43
C ASN A 687 -32.45 -1.91 -10.53
N PRO A 688 -32.85 -1.76 -11.81
CA PRO A 688 -31.90 -1.55 -12.92
C PRO A 688 -31.35 -0.11 -13.01
N THR A 689 -31.36 0.65 -11.92
CA THR A 689 -31.01 2.09 -11.95
C THR A 689 -29.61 2.44 -11.44
N THR A 690 -28.69 1.48 -11.38
CA THR A 690 -27.27 1.78 -11.17
C THR A 690 -26.38 1.22 -12.28
N THR A 691 -26.80 1.35 -13.54
CA THR A 691 -25.88 1.35 -14.65
C THR A 691 -25.35 2.78 -14.82
N ALA A 692 -24.10 2.96 -14.51
CA ALA A 692 -23.16 3.99 -14.91
C ALA A 692 -23.75 5.17 -15.73
N LYS A 693 -23.69 6.34 -15.17
CA LYS A 693 -23.34 7.56 -15.89
C LYS A 693 -21.96 8.02 -15.53
#